data_2a706acb225eb8e7e5bc69e010227517
#
_entry.id   2a706acb225eb8e7e5bc69e010227517
#
_cell.length_a   1.000
_cell.length_b   1.000
_cell.length_c   1.000
_cell.angle_alpha   90.00
_cell.angle_beta   90.00
_cell.angle_gamma   90.00
#
_symmetry.space_group_name_H-M   'P 1'
#
loop_
_entity.id
_entity.type
_entity.pdbx_description
1 polymer ?
#
loop_
_entity_poly.entity_id
_entity_poly.type
_entity_poly.pdbx_seq_one_letter_code
_entity_poly.pdbx_strand_id
1 'polypeptide(L)'
;MTVSVRRALHLARVASLFAMASATTTPLFAQGTGTIKGVVKAASTNRPLDEAQIAIVGNLRGARTNAAGEYTIGGVEEGTVQLRVQRLGFAASTRTVTVAANQTLTVDFSLNEAAVSLEAVVVTGTAAQARKKEIGNAMAAISSQELEVAPVQNTQDILGARATGVTVMANSGQPGTGGTIRLRGSNSISQGNNPIIYVDGIRIFSENGPVGLSSRQNSLTLNDVKAADIERIEVVKGAAATTLYGTEASGGVIQIFTKKGATGRPQWSFETSQGYNDLKDIGSPDDPTGYFVKQCRGPNLVDATGAKFVDPTCPASGSWASKGQVQRYSTAVRGGGEALTYALSGNFANEQGVIKPGGYKEGGYRGNFVFSPTKSLLLALSNSYQKNYTRWIPDGNNASGFLLNVGRGPFNNFKGGRGECANITETCVTNAYLLELVPERRGDHFITGLTGTWSPNANITNRLAVGYDYNSNDNSDTYPFGFLNIPRGQIWKQDWNHTKLSLDYTGSLVSTLPLGGLASTFSWGGQMFEDREYYTRVDGLDFAGPGDVTLASAARTSVLGQDRLRVITAGMFLQEMIGWNDRLFVTAGLRVDGNSAFGKNFGLQKYPKISASYVMSDHDWFPKTFVQDFKVRAALGESGKAPGAFDAVRTWDPVAGDDGVPGFTPAQRGNPDLGPERTREVELGFDVGAFDGRLGIEATYFDARTRDALIPVTYSPSEGFTRTQLENVGEIGNKGYEVSINGAFVRNATLEWSGRLNVTRTRSNTYDIGSAPSISTGLSTEIRKGYAVPAYYGTRILNPDKFEAPQLSTTNEFLGLVYPTRLYSLGTSLSYKNLLTLDVLGEYQGGHSLANWIGYQNARRGIFPLCYATEAKLRAAAAGDASALNDVTAMQRARCAINRAQMSDKYFIEDASFFKLRNVSVTWNLPARWIPGSRSASLMVAGRNLFRKTDYLGSDPEVADARDAGAAIGRRDYYNMPPVRTFLATFRMGF
;
A
#
# COMPACT_ATOMS: atom_id res chain seq x y z
N MET A 1 21.70 16.36 -28.97
CA MET A 1 22.70 15.27 -29.09
C MET A 1 24.01 15.49 -28.32
N THR A 2 24.21 16.62 -27.66
CA THR A 2 25.48 16.97 -26.95
C THR A 2 25.43 16.90 -25.42
N VAL A 3 24.30 16.52 -24.82
CA VAL A 3 24.15 16.42 -23.35
C VAL A 3 24.34 14.97 -22.85
N SER A 4 24.17 13.95 -23.71
CA SER A 4 24.30 12.55 -23.32
C SER A 4 25.75 12.05 -23.18
N VAL A 5 26.71 12.66 -23.86
CA VAL A 5 28.10 12.21 -23.84
C VAL A 5 28.85 12.64 -22.57
N ARG A 6 28.48 13.78 -21.96
CA ARG A 6 29.11 14.22 -20.70
C ARG A 6 28.68 13.42 -19.47
N ARG A 7 27.50 12.79 -19.49
CA ARG A 7 27.03 11.91 -18.39
C ARG A 7 27.65 10.53 -18.45
N ALA A 8 27.93 10.00 -19.64
CA ALA A 8 28.62 8.74 -19.83
C ALA A 8 30.12 8.78 -19.39
N LEU A 9 30.79 9.93 -19.55
CA LEU A 9 32.16 10.13 -19.11
C LEU A 9 32.36 10.26 -17.60
N HIS A 10 31.31 10.65 -16.84
CA HIS A 10 31.38 10.65 -15.37
C HIS A 10 31.18 9.26 -14.78
N LEU A 11 30.35 8.42 -15.37
CA LEU A 11 30.19 7.02 -14.97
C LEU A 11 31.42 6.18 -15.28
N ALA A 12 32.12 6.45 -16.39
CA ALA A 12 33.38 5.77 -16.75
C ALA A 12 34.54 6.14 -15.81
N ARG A 13 34.56 7.33 -15.22
CA ARG A 13 35.60 7.74 -14.24
C ARG A 13 35.40 7.14 -12.84
N VAL A 14 34.16 6.78 -12.46
CA VAL A 14 33.90 6.04 -11.21
C VAL A 14 34.27 4.56 -11.37
N ALA A 15 34.07 3.98 -12.55
CA ALA A 15 34.48 2.59 -12.85
C ALA A 15 36.00 2.38 -12.91
N SER A 16 36.76 3.39 -13.31
CA SER A 16 38.22 3.29 -13.38
C SER A 16 38.94 3.45 -12.04
N LEU A 17 38.29 4.00 -11.00
CA LEU A 17 38.82 4.04 -9.64
C LEU A 17 38.69 2.71 -8.89
N PHE A 18 37.83 1.80 -9.33
CA PHE A 18 37.72 0.44 -8.79
C PHE A 18 38.70 -0.59 -9.38
N ALA A 19 39.31 -0.27 -10.49
CA ALA A 19 40.23 -1.21 -11.20
C ALA A 19 41.69 -1.14 -10.72
N MET A 20 42.07 -0.20 -9.85
CA MET A 20 43.48 -0.04 -9.40
C MET A 20 43.79 -0.61 -8.00
N ALA A 21 42.89 -1.38 -7.40
CA ALA A 21 43.13 -1.99 -6.08
C ALA A 21 43.53 -3.48 -6.14
N SER A 22 44.03 -3.96 -7.24
CA SER A 22 44.35 -5.39 -7.43
C SER A 22 45.84 -5.57 -7.73
N ALA A 23 46.72 -5.50 -6.75
CA ALA A 23 48.01 -6.15 -6.81
C ALA A 23 48.75 -6.11 -5.46
N THR A 24 48.46 -7.06 -4.58
CA THR A 24 49.45 -7.68 -3.65
C THR A 24 48.92 -9.07 -3.30
N THR A 25 49.33 -10.08 -4.01
CA THR A 25 49.14 -11.49 -3.66
C THR A 25 50.21 -11.93 -2.70
N THR A 26 49.87 -12.04 -1.42
CA THR A 26 50.56 -12.93 -0.49
C THR A 26 49.98 -14.33 -0.65
N PRO A 27 50.77 -15.39 -0.69
CA PRO A 27 50.25 -16.75 -0.73
C PRO A 27 49.58 -17.09 0.58
N LEU A 28 48.23 -17.13 0.60
CA LEU A 28 47.46 -17.74 1.67
C LEU A 28 47.61 -19.27 1.52
N PHE A 29 48.07 -19.92 2.56
CA PHE A 29 47.94 -21.38 2.70
C PHE A 29 46.46 -21.74 2.55
N ALA A 30 46.13 -22.52 1.53
CA ALA A 30 44.77 -23.00 1.33
C ALA A 30 44.44 -23.99 2.44
N GLN A 31 43.67 -23.59 3.44
CA GLN A 31 43.02 -24.54 4.35
C GLN A 31 42.07 -25.41 3.51
N GLY A 32 42.09 -26.71 3.72
CA GLY A 32 41.20 -27.64 3.03
C GLY A 32 39.73 -27.23 3.29
N THR A 33 38.93 -27.15 2.23
CA THR A 33 37.50 -26.84 2.36
C THR A 33 36.68 -28.02 1.92
N GLY A 34 35.54 -28.26 2.58
CA GLY A 34 34.52 -29.23 2.16
C GLY A 34 33.24 -28.58 1.65
N THR A 35 32.30 -29.40 1.22
CA THR A 35 30.99 -28.98 0.75
C THR A 35 29.89 -29.61 1.62
N ILE A 36 28.89 -28.81 2.01
CA ILE A 36 27.69 -29.35 2.69
C ILE A 36 26.52 -29.24 1.72
N LYS A 37 25.81 -30.35 1.53
CA LYS A 37 24.57 -30.40 0.76
C LYS A 37 23.47 -31.11 1.51
N GLY A 38 22.21 -30.94 1.12
CA GLY A 38 21.10 -31.67 1.73
C GLY A 38 19.76 -31.18 1.23
N VAL A 39 18.71 -31.71 1.84
CA VAL A 39 17.32 -31.37 1.54
C VAL A 39 16.63 -30.87 2.81
N VAL A 40 15.85 -29.83 2.70
CA VAL A 40 14.99 -29.32 3.81
C VAL A 40 13.54 -29.66 3.50
N LYS A 41 12.86 -30.31 4.44
CA LYS A 41 11.47 -30.75 4.32
C LYS A 41 10.63 -30.33 5.52
N ALA A 42 9.32 -30.21 5.34
CA ALA A 42 8.37 -30.11 6.44
C ALA A 42 8.26 -31.45 7.16
N ALA A 43 8.37 -31.46 8.48
CA ALA A 43 8.37 -32.68 9.28
C ALA A 43 7.02 -33.44 9.22
N SER A 44 5.91 -32.69 9.18
CA SER A 44 4.55 -33.23 9.20
C SER A 44 4.09 -33.82 7.86
N THR A 45 4.52 -33.22 6.75
CA THR A 45 4.02 -33.55 5.40
C THR A 45 5.07 -34.17 4.50
N ASN A 46 6.34 -34.16 4.93
CA ASN A 46 7.52 -34.57 4.14
C ASN A 46 7.70 -33.76 2.83
N ARG A 47 7.02 -32.62 2.73
CA ARG A 47 7.06 -31.72 1.58
C ARG A 47 8.42 -30.99 1.54
N PRO A 48 9.08 -30.88 0.38
CA PRO A 48 10.27 -30.05 0.26
C PRO A 48 9.94 -28.58 0.53
N LEU A 49 10.84 -27.91 1.22
CA LEU A 49 10.72 -26.50 1.59
C LEU A 49 11.69 -25.67 0.74
N ASP A 50 11.15 -24.90 -0.18
CA ASP A 50 11.93 -23.90 -0.91
C ASP A 50 12.15 -22.63 -0.07
N GLU A 51 13.09 -21.79 -0.47
CA GLU A 51 13.43 -20.53 0.22
C GLU A 51 13.82 -20.70 1.71
N ALA A 52 14.05 -21.93 2.18
CA ALA A 52 14.64 -22.12 3.49
C ALA A 52 16.08 -21.61 3.49
N GLN A 53 16.41 -20.77 4.43
CA GLN A 53 17.75 -20.22 4.59
C GLN A 53 18.57 -21.12 5.48
N ILE A 54 19.72 -21.56 4.97
CA ILE A 54 20.71 -22.31 5.71
C ILE A 54 21.93 -21.39 5.91
N ALA A 55 22.28 -21.14 7.16
CA ALA A 55 23.41 -20.29 7.53
C ALA A 55 24.41 -21.06 8.40
N ILE A 56 25.69 -20.83 8.19
CA ILE A 56 26.75 -21.24 9.13
C ILE A 56 26.80 -20.14 10.20
N VAL A 57 26.57 -20.52 11.45
CA VAL A 57 26.59 -19.59 12.57
C VAL A 57 27.96 -18.96 12.73
N GLY A 58 28.02 -17.61 12.76
CA GLY A 58 29.28 -16.88 12.84
C GLY A 58 29.97 -16.65 11.49
N ASN A 59 29.32 -16.96 10.35
CA ASN A 59 29.88 -16.77 9.02
C ASN A 59 28.84 -16.12 8.09
N LEU A 60 29.27 -15.36 7.09
CA LEU A 60 28.39 -14.80 6.04
C LEU A 60 27.98 -15.85 4.99
N ARG A 61 28.61 -17.04 5.01
CA ARG A 61 28.25 -18.11 4.08
C ARG A 61 27.00 -18.83 4.48
N GLY A 62 26.18 -19.09 3.51
CA GLY A 62 24.96 -19.84 3.64
C GLY A 62 24.41 -20.20 2.27
N ALA A 63 23.29 -20.89 2.26
CA ALA A 63 22.55 -21.21 1.07
C ALA A 63 21.06 -21.01 1.28
N ARG A 64 20.31 -20.99 0.19
CA ARG A 64 18.84 -21.10 0.19
C ARG A 64 18.44 -22.37 -0.53
N THR A 65 17.38 -22.98 -0.06
CA THR A 65 16.82 -24.14 -0.75
C THR A 65 16.11 -23.71 -2.03
N ASN A 66 16.17 -24.59 -2.98
CA ASN A 66 15.43 -24.50 -4.23
C ASN A 66 13.99 -25.09 -4.08
N ALA A 67 13.20 -25.12 -5.15
CA ALA A 67 11.84 -25.67 -5.14
C ALA A 67 11.76 -27.16 -4.76
N ALA A 68 12.86 -27.91 -4.92
CA ALA A 68 12.96 -29.29 -4.45
C ALA A 68 13.44 -29.42 -2.99
N GLY A 69 13.61 -28.26 -2.30
CA GLY A 69 14.13 -28.21 -0.94
C GLY A 69 15.65 -28.46 -0.85
N GLU A 70 16.37 -28.55 -1.96
CA GLU A 70 17.78 -28.85 -2.00
C GLU A 70 18.63 -27.60 -1.76
N TYR A 71 19.77 -27.78 -1.07
CA TYR A 71 20.75 -26.74 -0.84
C TYR A 71 22.18 -27.26 -0.97
N THR A 72 23.11 -26.34 -1.25
CA THR A 72 24.55 -26.63 -1.28
C THR A 72 25.32 -25.43 -0.74
N ILE A 73 26.23 -25.65 0.21
CA ILE A 73 27.17 -24.66 0.74
C ILE A 73 28.56 -25.22 0.47
N GLY A 74 29.28 -24.60 -0.46
CA GLY A 74 30.66 -24.95 -0.79
C GLY A 74 31.67 -24.13 -0.02
N GLY A 75 32.96 -24.56 -0.07
CA GLY A 75 34.06 -23.84 0.55
C GLY A 75 33.97 -23.70 2.06
N VAL A 76 33.32 -24.62 2.74
CA VAL A 76 33.24 -24.68 4.20
C VAL A 76 34.55 -25.15 4.75
N GLU A 77 35.13 -24.43 5.71
CA GLU A 77 36.40 -24.81 6.33
C GLU A 77 36.29 -26.16 7.03
N GLU A 78 37.37 -26.92 6.99
CA GLU A 78 37.51 -28.14 7.77
C GLU A 78 37.34 -27.83 9.26
N GLY A 79 36.53 -28.64 9.95
CA GLY A 79 36.26 -28.48 11.36
C GLY A 79 34.79 -28.60 11.72
N THR A 80 34.47 -28.29 12.98
CA THR A 80 33.11 -28.34 13.50
C THR A 80 32.42 -27.01 13.25
N VAL A 81 31.30 -27.06 12.50
CA VAL A 81 30.47 -25.90 12.18
C VAL A 81 29.03 -26.14 12.69
N GLN A 82 28.37 -25.06 13.07
CA GLN A 82 26.97 -25.08 13.44
C GLN A 82 26.13 -24.55 12.26
N LEU A 83 25.25 -25.41 11.72
CA LEU A 83 24.30 -25.04 10.69
C LEU A 83 22.98 -24.67 11.33
N ARG A 84 22.43 -23.53 10.96
CA ARG A 84 21.09 -23.11 11.33
C ARG A 84 20.22 -23.02 10.09
N VAL A 85 19.10 -23.71 10.11
CA VAL A 85 18.09 -23.67 9.04
C VAL A 85 16.84 -22.98 9.55
N GLN A 86 16.33 -22.06 8.76
CA GLN A 86 15.13 -21.30 9.12
C GLN A 86 14.26 -21.02 7.89
N ARG A 87 12.95 -21.01 8.09
CA ARG A 87 11.93 -20.58 7.13
C ARG A 87 10.76 -19.97 7.88
N LEU A 88 10.16 -18.91 7.31
CA LEU A 88 8.96 -18.30 7.89
C LEU A 88 7.81 -19.32 7.94
N GLY A 89 7.15 -19.44 9.10
CA GLY A 89 6.11 -20.46 9.35
C GLY A 89 6.65 -21.78 9.90
N PHE A 90 7.97 -21.90 10.11
CA PHE A 90 8.62 -23.11 10.64
C PHE A 90 9.51 -22.78 11.84
N ALA A 91 9.62 -23.71 12.76
CA ALA A 91 10.60 -23.65 13.82
C ALA A 91 12.01 -23.79 13.23
N ALA A 92 12.92 -22.89 13.61
CA ALA A 92 14.31 -22.97 13.18
C ALA A 92 14.97 -24.23 13.77
N SER A 93 15.83 -24.87 12.99
CA SER A 93 16.60 -26.05 13.44
C SER A 93 18.09 -25.75 13.36
N THR A 94 18.81 -26.12 14.42
CA THR A 94 20.27 -25.94 14.48
C THR A 94 20.93 -27.31 14.65
N ARG A 95 22.00 -27.56 13.88
CA ARG A 95 22.72 -28.83 13.91
C ARG A 95 24.22 -28.57 13.82
N THR A 96 24.97 -29.18 14.73
CA THR A 96 26.43 -29.17 14.71
C THR A 96 26.93 -30.33 13.86
N VAL A 97 27.83 -30.04 12.90
CA VAL A 97 28.38 -31.02 11.97
C VAL A 97 29.89 -30.82 11.84
N THR A 98 30.64 -31.89 11.56
CA THR A 98 32.06 -31.82 11.30
C THR A 98 32.31 -31.98 9.78
N VAL A 99 32.99 -31.02 9.20
CA VAL A 99 33.33 -30.96 7.77
C VAL A 99 34.78 -31.40 7.61
N ALA A 100 35.04 -32.33 6.72
CA ALA A 100 36.38 -32.73 6.33
C ALA A 100 36.81 -32.07 5.01
N ALA A 101 38.10 -31.82 4.84
CA ALA A 101 38.66 -31.26 3.63
C ALA A 101 38.35 -32.10 2.40
N ASN A 102 37.98 -31.42 1.30
CA ASN A 102 37.68 -32.04 0.00
C ASN A 102 36.55 -33.09 -0.01
N GLN A 103 35.73 -33.13 1.04
CA GLN A 103 34.58 -34.02 1.16
C GLN A 103 33.26 -33.27 1.02
N THR A 104 32.25 -34.01 0.53
CA THR A 104 30.87 -33.54 0.51
C THR A 104 30.08 -34.21 1.63
N LEU A 105 29.63 -33.42 2.60
CA LEU A 105 28.79 -33.88 3.71
C LEU A 105 27.31 -33.68 3.35
N THR A 106 26.48 -34.73 3.45
CA THR A 106 25.03 -34.60 3.27
C THR A 106 24.35 -34.40 4.61
N VAL A 107 23.58 -33.29 4.73
CA VAL A 107 22.86 -32.94 5.98
C VAL A 107 21.44 -32.55 5.63
N ASP A 108 20.49 -33.45 5.89
CA ASP A 108 19.06 -33.19 5.66
C ASP A 108 18.41 -32.61 6.90
N PHE A 109 17.43 -31.73 6.71
CA PHE A 109 16.65 -31.14 7.78
C PHE A 109 15.16 -31.41 7.60
N SER A 110 14.51 -31.73 8.71
CA SER A 110 13.05 -31.75 8.84
C SER A 110 12.65 -30.63 9.78
N LEU A 111 11.94 -29.63 9.27
CA LEU A 111 11.48 -28.49 10.05
C LEU A 111 10.05 -28.71 10.52
N ASN A 112 9.81 -28.50 11.81
CA ASN A 112 8.46 -28.46 12.35
C ASN A 112 7.82 -27.12 12.00
N GLU A 113 6.60 -27.16 11.51
CA GLU A 113 5.82 -25.94 11.32
C GLU A 113 5.49 -25.36 12.69
N ALA A 114 5.58 -24.02 12.80
CA ALA A 114 5.27 -23.30 14.02
C ALA A 114 4.40 -22.11 13.68
N ALA A 115 3.22 -22.05 14.26
CA ALA A 115 2.31 -20.92 14.12
C ALA A 115 2.91 -19.61 14.67
N VAL A 116 3.77 -19.72 15.69
CA VAL A 116 4.68 -18.67 16.16
C VAL A 116 6.08 -19.27 16.25
N SER A 117 7.05 -18.68 15.60
CA SER A 117 8.47 -19.06 15.71
C SER A 117 9.26 -17.90 16.35
N LEU A 118 9.60 -18.03 17.63
CA LEU A 118 10.39 -17.04 18.36
C LEU A 118 11.85 -16.98 17.88
N GLU A 119 12.34 -18.05 17.28
CA GLU A 119 13.68 -18.14 16.69
C GLU A 119 13.79 -17.62 15.27
N ALA A 120 12.66 -17.23 14.64
CA ALA A 120 12.70 -16.66 13.31
C ALA A 120 13.54 -15.37 13.28
N VAL A 121 14.44 -15.25 12.29
CA VAL A 121 15.26 -14.04 12.11
C VAL A 121 14.49 -13.02 11.32
N VAL A 122 14.49 -11.81 11.80
CA VAL A 122 13.90 -10.62 11.18
C VAL A 122 14.98 -9.55 11.00
N VAL A 123 14.80 -8.72 10.00
CA VAL A 123 15.77 -7.68 9.64
C VAL A 123 15.22 -6.30 9.96
N THR A 124 13.91 -6.18 10.03
CA THR A 124 13.22 -4.90 10.12
C THR A 124 13.01 -4.46 11.57
N GLY A 125 13.20 -3.16 11.82
CA GLY A 125 13.03 -2.58 13.17
C GLY A 125 14.20 -2.85 14.11
N THR A 126 15.28 -3.46 13.59
CA THR A 126 16.54 -3.69 14.31
C THR A 126 17.71 -3.20 13.47
N ALA A 127 18.76 -2.69 14.12
CA ALA A 127 19.95 -2.21 13.41
C ALA A 127 20.79 -3.37 12.84
N ALA A 128 20.66 -4.57 13.42
CA ALA A 128 21.27 -5.82 12.99
C ALA A 128 20.18 -6.89 12.81
N GLN A 129 20.53 -8.02 12.21
CA GLN A 129 19.62 -9.18 12.19
C GLN A 129 19.34 -9.64 13.62
N ALA A 130 18.06 -9.78 13.98
CA ALA A 130 17.65 -10.20 15.31
C ALA A 130 16.63 -11.34 15.23
N ARG A 131 16.60 -12.18 16.27
CA ARG A 131 15.55 -13.21 16.39
C ARG A 131 14.27 -12.55 16.89
N LYS A 132 13.11 -13.07 16.46
CA LYS A 132 11.80 -12.56 16.90
C LYS A 132 11.68 -12.48 18.43
N LYS A 133 12.31 -13.41 19.16
CA LYS A 133 12.34 -13.39 20.63
C LYS A 133 13.07 -12.19 21.24
N GLU A 134 13.99 -11.58 20.52
CA GLU A 134 14.78 -10.43 20.97
C GLU A 134 14.03 -9.10 20.80
N ILE A 135 12.95 -9.09 20.04
CA ILE A 135 12.25 -7.88 19.63
C ILE A 135 11.10 -7.57 20.58
N GLY A 136 11.14 -6.36 21.19
CA GLY A 136 10.12 -5.88 22.11
C GLY A 136 8.92 -5.16 21.46
N ASN A 137 8.99 -4.79 20.17
CA ASN A 137 7.91 -4.10 19.47
C ASN A 137 7.09 -5.03 18.55
N ALA A 138 5.90 -4.57 18.14
CA ALA A 138 5.03 -5.31 17.25
C ALA A 138 5.52 -5.28 15.80
N MET A 139 5.48 -6.45 15.16
CA MET A 139 5.81 -6.62 13.75
C MET A 139 4.91 -7.69 13.12
N ALA A 140 4.54 -7.51 11.87
CA ALA A 140 3.85 -8.53 11.10
C ALA A 140 4.72 -8.94 9.89
N ALA A 141 4.66 -10.22 9.52
CA ALA A 141 5.33 -10.72 8.34
C ALA A 141 4.35 -11.51 7.47
N ILE A 142 4.43 -11.33 6.15
CA ILE A 142 3.64 -12.04 5.15
C ILE A 142 4.64 -12.85 4.31
N SER A 143 4.44 -14.16 4.22
CA SER A 143 5.35 -15.08 3.52
C SER A 143 5.03 -15.21 2.04
N SER A 144 5.99 -15.68 1.23
CA SER A 144 5.77 -16.01 -0.18
C SER A 144 4.64 -17.02 -0.38
N GLN A 145 4.47 -17.97 0.52
CA GLN A 145 3.40 -18.97 0.45
C GLN A 145 2.01 -18.33 0.50
N GLU A 146 1.82 -17.30 1.33
CA GLU A 146 0.56 -16.55 1.40
C GLU A 146 0.32 -15.69 0.14
N LEU A 147 1.39 -15.34 -0.57
CA LEU A 147 1.32 -14.59 -1.82
C LEU A 147 0.94 -15.49 -3.00
N GLU A 148 1.45 -16.72 -3.02
CA GLU A 148 1.25 -17.67 -4.12
C GLU A 148 -0.19 -18.17 -4.23
N VAL A 149 -0.92 -18.28 -3.12
CA VAL A 149 -2.32 -18.75 -3.10
C VAL A 149 -3.34 -17.66 -3.43
N ALA A 150 -2.89 -16.41 -3.60
CA ALA A 150 -3.78 -15.29 -3.84
C ALA A 150 -3.72 -14.83 -5.31
N PRO A 151 -4.86 -14.66 -5.99
CA PRO A 151 -4.91 -14.01 -7.30
C PRO A 151 -4.77 -12.49 -7.11
N VAL A 152 -3.56 -12.03 -6.81
CA VAL A 152 -3.30 -10.63 -6.48
C VAL A 152 -3.27 -9.79 -7.75
N GLN A 153 -4.07 -8.73 -7.80
CA GLN A 153 -4.00 -7.76 -8.89
C GLN A 153 -2.85 -6.78 -8.67
N ASN A 154 -2.76 -6.24 -7.45
CA ASN A 154 -1.78 -5.23 -7.08
C ASN A 154 -1.08 -5.63 -5.78
N THR A 155 0.17 -5.26 -5.61
CA THR A 155 0.94 -5.59 -4.39
C THR A 155 0.33 -4.97 -3.13
N GLN A 156 -0.32 -3.81 -3.22
CA GLN A 156 -1.09 -3.24 -2.10
C GLN A 156 -2.20 -4.17 -1.56
N ASP A 157 -2.84 -4.95 -2.43
CA ASP A 157 -3.91 -5.86 -2.06
C ASP A 157 -3.45 -7.05 -1.22
N ILE A 158 -2.15 -7.33 -1.26
CA ILE A 158 -1.49 -8.35 -0.43
C ILE A 158 -1.56 -7.97 1.04
N LEU A 159 -1.37 -6.69 1.34
CA LEU A 159 -1.32 -6.16 2.70
C LEU A 159 -2.69 -6.20 3.36
N GLY A 160 -3.75 -5.99 2.57
CA GLY A 160 -5.12 -6.01 3.06
C GLY A 160 -5.52 -7.39 3.60
N ALA A 161 -6.19 -7.42 4.74
CA ALA A 161 -6.70 -8.61 5.42
C ALA A 161 -5.64 -9.64 5.89
N ARG A 162 -4.33 -9.46 5.59
CA ARG A 162 -3.27 -10.40 5.99
C ARG A 162 -2.44 -9.95 7.18
N ALA A 163 -2.33 -8.66 7.41
CA ALA A 163 -1.61 -8.12 8.56
C ALA A 163 -2.55 -7.32 9.47
N THR A 164 -2.44 -7.51 10.80
CA THR A 164 -3.20 -6.70 11.77
C THR A 164 -2.77 -5.24 11.72
N GLY A 165 -3.69 -4.32 12.00
CA GLY A 165 -3.43 -2.88 12.04
C GLY A 165 -3.21 -2.22 10.67
N VAL A 166 -3.34 -2.97 9.57
CA VAL A 166 -3.19 -2.47 8.20
C VAL A 166 -4.56 -2.27 7.56
N THR A 167 -4.83 -1.06 7.13
CA THR A 167 -6.02 -0.71 6.35
C THR A 167 -5.60 -0.37 4.93
N VAL A 168 -6.19 -1.06 3.95
CA VAL A 168 -6.02 -0.75 2.53
C VAL A 168 -7.37 -0.29 1.99
N MET A 169 -7.39 0.89 1.37
CA MET A 169 -8.60 1.49 0.81
C MET A 169 -8.36 1.76 -0.68
N ALA A 170 -9.20 1.17 -1.53
CA ALA A 170 -9.13 1.39 -2.96
C ALA A 170 -9.65 2.78 -3.34
N ASN A 171 -8.99 3.45 -4.29
CA ASN A 171 -9.48 4.72 -4.82
C ASN A 171 -10.41 4.49 -6.02
N SER A 172 -10.19 3.42 -6.77
CA SER A 172 -11.02 3.02 -7.91
C SER A 172 -10.83 1.54 -8.21
N GLY A 173 -11.81 0.94 -8.87
CA GLY A 173 -11.75 -0.43 -9.42
C GLY A 173 -11.16 -0.52 -10.82
N GLN A 174 -10.65 0.58 -11.38
CA GLN A 174 -10.01 0.57 -12.70
C GLN A 174 -8.62 -0.07 -12.64
N PRO A 175 -8.18 -0.78 -13.68
CA PRO A 175 -6.83 -1.35 -13.74
C PRO A 175 -5.75 -0.27 -13.61
N GLY A 176 -4.65 -0.59 -12.92
CA GLY A 176 -3.51 0.31 -12.73
C GLY A 176 -3.72 1.44 -11.72
N THR A 177 -4.87 1.47 -11.01
CA THR A 177 -5.11 2.47 -9.97
C THR A 177 -4.46 2.09 -8.65
N GLY A 178 -4.05 3.09 -7.89
CA GLY A 178 -3.52 2.97 -6.54
C GLY A 178 -4.61 3.01 -5.47
N GLY A 179 -4.19 2.87 -4.23
CA GLY A 179 -5.01 2.99 -3.04
C GLY A 179 -4.25 3.69 -1.93
N THR A 180 -4.90 3.82 -0.79
CA THR A 180 -4.30 4.38 0.43
C THR A 180 -4.01 3.26 1.41
N ILE A 181 -2.81 3.25 1.97
CA ILE A 181 -2.39 2.30 3.01
C ILE A 181 -2.22 3.07 4.31
N ARG A 182 -2.84 2.60 5.38
CA ARG A 182 -2.69 3.19 6.72
C ARG A 182 -2.37 2.13 7.76
N LEU A 183 -1.45 2.46 8.65
CA LEU A 183 -1.09 1.64 9.79
C LEU A 183 -1.59 2.30 11.07
N ARG A 184 -2.49 1.62 11.82
CA ARG A 184 -3.03 2.08 13.11
C ARG A 184 -3.75 3.44 13.10
N GLY A 185 -4.24 3.90 11.94
CA GLY A 185 -4.98 5.15 11.79
C GLY A 185 -4.17 6.31 11.20
N SER A 186 -4.59 7.55 11.48
CA SER A 186 -3.94 8.77 10.99
C SER A 186 -3.04 9.37 12.07
N ASN A 187 -1.77 9.57 11.77
CA ASN A 187 -0.78 10.15 12.66
C ASN A 187 -0.45 11.61 12.34
N SER A 188 -1.00 12.14 11.26
CA SER A 188 -0.86 13.55 10.85
C SER A 188 -2.19 14.08 10.34
N ILE A 189 -2.41 15.38 10.51
CA ILE A 189 -3.57 16.11 10.01
C ILE A 189 -3.31 16.61 8.58
N SER A 190 -2.20 17.27 8.35
CA SER A 190 -1.87 17.96 7.09
C SER A 190 -0.83 17.26 6.24
N GLN A 191 -0.07 16.32 6.80
CA GLN A 191 0.96 15.57 6.08
C GLN A 191 0.47 14.18 5.65
N GLY A 192 1.19 13.52 4.73
CA GLY A 192 0.89 12.16 4.29
C GLY A 192 0.90 11.15 5.44
N ASN A 193 -0.04 10.22 5.43
CA ASN A 193 -0.16 9.16 6.43
C ASN A 193 0.23 7.76 5.91
N ASN A 194 0.75 7.68 4.68
CA ASN A 194 1.23 6.43 4.11
C ASN A 194 2.50 5.96 4.83
N PRO A 195 2.68 4.64 4.99
CA PRO A 195 3.94 4.10 5.48
C PRO A 195 5.08 4.31 4.48
N ILE A 196 6.30 4.46 4.97
CA ILE A 196 7.48 4.45 4.10
C ILE A 196 7.76 3.02 3.63
N ILE A 197 8.22 2.88 2.38
CA ILE A 197 8.41 1.58 1.73
C ILE A 197 9.88 1.39 1.36
N TYR A 198 10.39 0.21 1.68
CA TYR A 198 11.72 -0.24 1.27
C TYR A 198 11.61 -1.50 0.42
N VAL A 199 12.42 -1.59 -0.61
CA VAL A 199 12.60 -2.80 -1.44
C VAL A 199 14.07 -3.22 -1.37
N ASP A 200 14.35 -4.38 -0.80
CA ASP A 200 15.72 -4.89 -0.57
C ASP A 200 16.63 -3.92 0.18
N GLY A 201 16.04 -3.07 1.03
CA GLY A 201 16.74 -2.06 1.82
C GLY A 201 16.93 -0.71 1.10
N ILE A 202 16.38 -0.53 -0.10
CA ILE A 202 16.35 0.73 -0.82
C ILE A 202 15.02 1.41 -0.56
N ARG A 203 15.05 2.65 -0.09
CA ARG A 203 13.83 3.43 0.12
C ARG A 203 13.27 3.90 -1.21
N ILE A 204 12.01 3.57 -1.50
CA ILE A 204 11.31 4.00 -2.71
C ILE A 204 10.32 5.13 -2.41
N PHE A 205 9.81 5.78 -3.45
CA PHE A 205 8.70 6.72 -3.33
C PHE A 205 7.44 5.97 -2.87
N SER A 206 6.84 6.42 -1.77
CA SER A 206 5.72 5.72 -1.11
C SER A 206 4.40 6.49 -1.13
N GLU A 207 4.41 7.71 -1.65
CA GLU A 207 3.19 8.48 -1.81
C GLU A 207 2.50 8.14 -3.14
N ASN A 208 1.29 8.62 -3.32
CA ASN A 208 0.62 8.51 -4.60
C ASN A 208 1.23 9.49 -5.61
N GLY A 209 1.51 9.02 -6.81
CA GLY A 209 1.92 9.87 -7.92
C GLY A 209 0.84 10.90 -8.28
N PRO A 210 1.20 11.96 -9.03
CA PRO A 210 0.26 13.00 -9.38
C PRO A 210 -0.98 12.45 -10.10
N VAL A 211 -2.12 12.99 -9.72
CA VAL A 211 -3.43 12.62 -10.27
C VAL A 211 -3.57 13.22 -11.67
N GLY A 212 -3.97 12.42 -12.65
CA GLY A 212 -4.36 12.93 -13.97
C GLY A 212 -5.53 13.93 -13.85
N LEU A 213 -5.54 14.93 -14.73
CA LEU A 213 -6.48 16.06 -14.62
C LEU A 213 -7.94 15.67 -14.82
N SER A 214 -8.19 14.81 -15.81
CA SER A 214 -9.56 14.36 -16.15
C SER A 214 -9.90 13.01 -15.53
N SER A 215 -8.92 12.14 -15.25
CA SER A 215 -9.20 10.83 -14.67
C SER A 215 -9.39 10.86 -13.15
N ARG A 216 -8.75 11.80 -12.46
CA ARG A 216 -8.70 11.88 -10.99
C ARG A 216 -8.24 10.61 -10.30
N GLN A 217 -7.54 9.76 -11.03
CA GLN A 217 -6.95 8.53 -10.54
C GLN A 217 -5.47 8.75 -10.24
N ASN A 218 -4.98 8.11 -9.21
CA ASN A 218 -3.57 8.05 -8.89
C ASN A 218 -3.04 6.63 -9.01
N SER A 219 -1.74 6.51 -9.05
CA SER A 219 -1.03 5.23 -9.02
C SER A 219 -0.16 5.18 -7.77
N LEU A 220 0.03 3.99 -7.25
CA LEU A 220 0.92 3.73 -6.13
C LEU A 220 2.13 2.95 -6.65
N THR A 221 3.33 3.49 -6.43
CA THR A 221 4.60 2.88 -6.89
C THR A 221 4.86 1.49 -6.31
N LEU A 222 4.27 1.18 -5.16
CA LEU A 222 4.27 -0.18 -4.58
C LEU A 222 3.76 -1.23 -5.57
N ASN A 223 2.83 -0.89 -6.46
CA ASN A 223 2.27 -1.82 -7.44
C ASN A 223 3.26 -2.19 -8.57
N ASP A 224 4.35 -1.45 -8.70
CA ASP A 224 5.44 -1.76 -9.65
C ASP A 224 6.35 -2.89 -9.13
N VAL A 225 6.28 -3.24 -7.84
CA VAL A 225 6.93 -4.42 -7.26
C VAL A 225 5.99 -5.61 -7.40
N LYS A 226 6.37 -6.60 -8.21
CA LYS A 226 5.47 -7.72 -8.54
C LYS A 226 5.42 -8.78 -7.44
N ALA A 227 4.22 -9.26 -7.14
CA ALA A 227 4.00 -10.30 -6.13
C ALA A 227 4.83 -11.57 -6.39
N ALA A 228 5.03 -11.93 -7.67
CA ALA A 228 5.84 -13.09 -8.08
C ALA A 228 7.32 -12.96 -7.68
N ASP A 229 7.84 -11.73 -7.58
CA ASP A 229 9.23 -11.45 -7.19
C ASP A 229 9.43 -11.37 -5.67
N ILE A 230 8.35 -11.29 -4.90
CA ILE A 230 8.42 -11.09 -3.44
C ILE A 230 8.70 -12.41 -2.74
N GLU A 231 9.70 -12.42 -1.85
CA GLU A 231 9.99 -13.49 -0.91
C GLU A 231 9.16 -13.35 0.36
N ARG A 232 9.14 -12.14 0.93
CA ARG A 232 8.32 -11.80 2.10
C ARG A 232 8.15 -10.30 2.23
N ILE A 233 7.12 -9.92 2.99
CA ILE A 233 6.88 -8.53 3.39
C ILE A 233 6.91 -8.47 4.91
N GLU A 234 7.68 -7.53 5.46
CA GLU A 234 7.70 -7.22 6.90
C GLU A 234 7.06 -5.84 7.12
N VAL A 235 6.09 -5.78 8.02
CA VAL A 235 5.38 -4.55 8.37
C VAL A 235 5.74 -4.16 9.80
N VAL A 236 6.46 -3.05 9.92
CA VAL A 236 6.87 -2.48 11.20
C VAL A 236 5.88 -1.39 11.57
N LYS A 237 5.24 -1.57 12.69
CA LYS A 237 4.20 -0.67 13.16
C LYS A 237 4.72 0.13 14.36
N GLY A 238 4.21 1.35 14.47
CA GLY A 238 4.43 2.17 15.64
C GLY A 238 5.79 2.85 15.77
N ALA A 239 5.81 3.92 16.56
CA ALA A 239 6.97 4.79 16.72
C ALA A 239 8.17 4.08 17.36
N ALA A 240 7.94 3.14 18.28
CA ALA A 240 9.02 2.38 18.92
C ALA A 240 9.81 1.50 17.93
N ALA A 241 9.12 0.99 16.92
CA ALA A 241 9.74 0.20 15.86
C ALA A 241 10.42 1.10 14.81
N THR A 242 9.87 2.28 14.57
CA THR A 242 10.28 3.17 13.47
C THR A 242 11.37 4.15 13.85
N THR A 243 11.82 4.21 15.11
CA THR A 243 12.93 5.09 15.55
C THR A 243 14.20 4.94 14.70
N LEU A 244 14.49 3.73 14.19
CA LEU A 244 15.65 3.50 13.32
C LEU A 244 15.47 4.09 11.90
N TYR A 245 14.25 4.44 11.51
CA TYR A 245 13.93 4.98 10.18
C TYR A 245 13.71 6.50 10.17
N GLY A 246 13.70 7.11 11.34
CA GLY A 246 13.80 8.56 11.56
C GLY A 246 12.53 9.36 11.28
N THR A 247 12.78 10.62 10.98
CA THR A 247 11.75 11.57 10.56
C THR A 247 11.07 11.09 9.29
N GLU A 248 9.75 10.98 9.26
CA GLU A 248 8.82 10.48 8.24
C GLU A 248 8.27 9.07 8.53
N ALA A 249 8.81 8.33 9.49
CA ALA A 249 8.39 6.98 9.79
C ALA A 249 7.19 6.88 10.74
N SER A 250 6.54 7.99 11.11
CA SER A 250 5.36 7.98 12.02
C SER A 250 4.19 7.17 11.44
N GLY A 251 4.06 7.10 10.11
CA GLY A 251 3.09 6.25 9.41
C GLY A 251 3.44 4.76 9.38
N GLY A 252 4.59 4.34 9.97
CA GLY A 252 5.11 2.98 9.92
C GLY A 252 6.01 2.70 8.72
N VAL A 253 6.51 1.45 8.65
CA VAL A 253 7.47 1.01 7.62
C VAL A 253 7.03 -0.32 7.03
N ILE A 254 7.07 -0.44 5.72
CA ILE A 254 6.87 -1.69 4.99
C ILE A 254 8.18 -2.04 4.31
N GLN A 255 8.74 -3.20 4.64
CA GLN A 255 9.91 -3.73 3.95
C GLN A 255 9.54 -4.92 3.09
N ILE A 256 9.91 -4.85 1.83
CA ILE A 256 9.72 -5.89 0.84
C ILE A 256 11.07 -6.51 0.52
N PHE A 257 11.16 -7.80 0.77
CA PHE A 257 12.32 -8.59 0.40
C PHE A 257 11.98 -9.39 -0.84
N THR A 258 12.80 -9.25 -1.87
CA THR A 258 12.60 -9.95 -3.13
C THR A 258 13.41 -11.25 -3.19
N LYS A 259 12.96 -12.18 -4.03
CA LYS A 259 13.59 -13.49 -4.21
C LYS A 259 15.04 -13.33 -4.66
N LYS A 260 15.95 -14.04 -4.02
CA LYS A 260 17.39 -14.02 -4.28
C LYS A 260 17.84 -15.31 -4.97
N GLY A 261 19.04 -15.28 -5.53
CA GLY A 261 19.69 -16.45 -6.10
C GLY A 261 19.95 -17.56 -5.09
N ALA A 262 19.92 -18.78 -5.54
CA ALA A 262 20.28 -19.97 -4.77
C ALA A 262 21.48 -20.65 -5.42
N THR A 263 22.31 -21.32 -4.61
CA THR A 263 23.41 -22.11 -5.14
C THR A 263 22.87 -23.36 -5.85
N GLY A 264 23.45 -23.71 -6.98
CA GLY A 264 23.07 -24.87 -7.75
C GLY A 264 22.82 -24.57 -9.22
N ARG A 265 22.29 -25.59 -9.93
CA ARG A 265 21.95 -25.44 -11.36
C ARG A 265 20.86 -24.41 -11.55
N PRO A 266 20.84 -23.71 -12.69
CA PRO A 266 19.75 -22.78 -13.02
C PRO A 266 18.38 -23.46 -12.90
N GLN A 267 17.45 -22.78 -12.21
CA GLN A 267 16.08 -23.22 -12.07
C GLN A 267 15.18 -22.19 -12.72
N TRP A 268 14.40 -22.63 -13.68
CA TRP A 268 13.47 -21.82 -14.40
C TRP A 268 12.08 -21.96 -13.81
N SER A 269 11.35 -20.88 -13.72
CA SER A 269 9.93 -20.88 -13.42
C SER A 269 9.18 -20.06 -14.45
N PHE A 270 7.99 -20.52 -14.78
CA PHE A 270 7.07 -19.85 -15.67
C PHE A 270 5.69 -19.81 -15.03
N GLU A 271 5.04 -18.65 -15.11
CA GLU A 271 3.65 -18.46 -14.66
C GLU A 271 2.85 -17.74 -15.73
N THR A 272 1.67 -18.21 -16.03
CA THR A 272 0.68 -17.51 -16.86
C THR A 272 -0.66 -17.48 -16.15
N SER A 273 -1.29 -16.31 -16.12
CA SER A 273 -2.64 -16.11 -15.58
C SER A 273 -3.54 -15.52 -16.66
N GLN A 274 -4.68 -16.17 -16.88
CA GLN A 274 -5.70 -15.77 -17.85
C GLN A 274 -7.04 -15.66 -17.16
N GLY A 275 -7.82 -14.62 -17.50
CA GLY A 275 -9.12 -14.45 -16.91
C GLY A 275 -9.83 -13.18 -17.30
N TYR A 276 -10.73 -12.74 -16.45
CA TYR A 276 -11.50 -11.53 -16.72
C TYR A 276 -11.94 -10.82 -15.43
N ASN A 277 -12.11 -9.53 -15.55
CA ASN A 277 -12.77 -8.64 -14.59
C ASN A 277 -14.25 -8.50 -14.95
N ASP A 278 -15.11 -8.44 -13.94
CA ASP A 278 -16.56 -8.30 -14.09
C ASP A 278 -17.16 -7.35 -13.05
N LEU A 279 -18.11 -6.55 -13.47
CA LEU A 279 -18.77 -5.53 -12.66
C LEU A 279 -20.16 -6.03 -12.20
N LYS A 280 -20.20 -7.08 -11.37
CA LYS A 280 -21.48 -7.73 -11.03
C LYS A 280 -22.30 -6.99 -9.98
N ASP A 281 -21.67 -6.45 -8.95
CA ASP A 281 -22.39 -5.99 -7.75
C ASP A 281 -22.98 -4.58 -7.85
N ILE A 282 -22.89 -3.95 -9.01
CA ILE A 282 -23.60 -2.74 -9.36
C ILE A 282 -24.64 -3.01 -10.46
N GLY A 283 -25.71 -2.24 -10.50
CA GLY A 283 -26.76 -2.37 -11.51
C GLY A 283 -28.08 -2.89 -10.97
N SER A 284 -28.32 -2.74 -9.65
CA SER A 284 -29.65 -2.85 -9.10
C SER A 284 -30.41 -1.52 -9.24
N PRO A 285 -31.76 -1.52 -9.17
CA PRO A 285 -32.54 -0.28 -9.11
C PRO A 285 -32.16 0.62 -7.92
N ASP A 286 -31.58 0.02 -6.88
CA ASP A 286 -31.19 0.72 -5.64
C ASP A 286 -29.79 1.36 -5.75
N ASP A 287 -29.00 0.99 -6.78
CA ASP A 287 -27.72 1.60 -7.12
C ASP A 287 -27.85 2.32 -8.48
N PRO A 288 -28.10 3.63 -8.47
CA PRO A 288 -28.34 4.36 -9.71
C PRO A 288 -27.18 4.30 -10.71
N THR A 289 -25.94 4.39 -10.22
CA THR A 289 -24.76 4.34 -11.07
C THR A 289 -24.66 3.00 -11.80
N GLY A 290 -24.73 1.92 -11.06
CA GLY A 290 -24.62 0.59 -11.61
C GLY A 290 -25.80 0.24 -12.50
N TYR A 291 -26.99 0.68 -12.14
CA TYR A 291 -28.19 0.43 -12.92
C TYR A 291 -28.06 1.00 -14.34
N PHE A 292 -27.72 2.29 -14.48
CA PHE A 292 -27.57 2.94 -15.78
C PHE A 292 -26.37 2.42 -16.58
N VAL A 293 -25.28 2.06 -15.92
CA VAL A 293 -24.12 1.46 -16.59
C VAL A 293 -24.44 0.10 -17.21
N LYS A 294 -25.23 -0.73 -16.49
CA LYS A 294 -25.54 -2.10 -16.91
C LYS A 294 -26.80 -2.23 -17.75
N GLN A 295 -27.73 -1.31 -17.63
CA GLN A 295 -29.05 -1.39 -18.26
C GLN A 295 -29.41 -0.12 -19.00
N CYS A 296 -28.57 0.34 -19.87
CA CYS A 296 -28.81 1.57 -20.62
C CYS A 296 -29.87 1.45 -21.69
N ARG A 297 -30.44 0.25 -21.95
CA ARG A 297 -31.58 -0.04 -22.87
C ARG A 297 -32.73 -0.76 -22.16
N GLY A 298 -32.86 -0.71 -20.87
CA GLY A 298 -33.91 -1.41 -20.16
C GLY A 298 -35.31 -0.78 -20.38
N PRO A 299 -36.37 -1.59 -20.50
CA PRO A 299 -37.75 -1.08 -20.61
C PRO A 299 -38.23 -0.35 -19.35
N ASN A 300 -37.50 -0.48 -18.26
CA ASN A 300 -37.82 0.06 -16.93
C ASN A 300 -36.95 1.29 -16.56
N LEU A 301 -36.19 1.84 -17.49
CA LEU A 301 -35.52 3.11 -17.29
C LEU A 301 -36.58 4.23 -17.34
N VAL A 302 -37.12 4.56 -16.18
CA VAL A 302 -38.11 5.62 -16.03
C VAL A 302 -37.61 6.61 -14.98
N ASP A 303 -37.97 7.87 -15.15
CA ASP A 303 -37.78 8.87 -14.09
C ASP A 303 -38.87 8.76 -13.00
N ALA A 304 -38.86 9.65 -12.03
CA ALA A 304 -39.84 9.70 -10.97
C ALA A 304 -41.29 9.97 -11.46
N THR A 305 -41.47 10.41 -12.70
CA THR A 305 -42.76 10.67 -13.31
C THR A 305 -43.28 9.48 -14.15
N GLY A 306 -42.47 8.41 -14.29
CA GLY A 306 -42.75 7.27 -15.13
C GLY A 306 -42.40 7.48 -16.61
N ALA A 307 -41.78 8.58 -16.99
CA ALA A 307 -41.32 8.83 -18.33
C ALA A 307 -40.14 7.90 -18.68
N LYS A 308 -40.28 7.18 -19.79
CA LYS A 308 -39.25 6.23 -20.28
C LYS A 308 -38.07 6.99 -20.85
N PHE A 309 -36.88 6.47 -20.52
CA PHE A 309 -35.63 6.97 -21.03
C PHE A 309 -34.90 5.88 -21.86
N VAL A 310 -34.38 6.30 -22.98
CA VAL A 310 -33.46 5.48 -23.79
C VAL A 310 -32.26 6.30 -24.17
N ASP A 311 -31.06 5.87 -23.73
CA ASP A 311 -29.81 6.41 -24.25
C ASP A 311 -29.57 5.89 -25.66
N PRO A 312 -29.65 6.72 -26.70
CA PRO A 312 -29.50 6.28 -28.09
C PRO A 312 -28.08 5.80 -28.39
N THR A 313 -27.09 6.17 -27.57
CA THR A 313 -25.69 5.78 -27.71
C THR A 313 -25.36 4.52 -26.95
N CYS A 314 -26.34 3.97 -26.20
CA CYS A 314 -26.19 2.72 -25.49
C CYS A 314 -25.71 1.60 -26.43
N PRO A 315 -24.69 0.83 -26.09
CA PRO A 315 -24.20 -0.30 -26.89
C PRO A 315 -25.32 -1.29 -27.24
N ALA A 316 -25.16 -2.01 -28.35
CA ALA A 316 -26.15 -3.01 -28.79
C ALA A 316 -26.40 -4.11 -27.73
N SER A 317 -25.40 -4.38 -26.86
CA SER A 317 -25.52 -5.28 -25.71
C SER A 317 -26.51 -4.79 -24.65
N GLY A 318 -26.94 -3.54 -24.67
CA GLY A 318 -27.77 -2.91 -23.64
C GLY A 318 -27.00 -2.54 -22.38
N SER A 319 -25.66 -2.59 -22.37
CA SER A 319 -24.79 -2.30 -21.23
C SER A 319 -23.53 -1.62 -21.69
N TRP A 320 -23.07 -0.63 -20.92
CA TRP A 320 -21.75 -0.03 -21.06
C TRP A 320 -20.63 -0.91 -20.45
N ALA A 321 -20.98 -1.73 -19.47
CA ALA A 321 -20.05 -2.66 -18.84
C ALA A 321 -19.89 -3.93 -19.66
N SER A 322 -18.67 -4.38 -19.80
CA SER A 322 -18.30 -5.65 -20.46
C SER A 322 -17.28 -6.39 -19.61
N LYS A 323 -17.05 -7.68 -19.87
CA LYS A 323 -15.94 -8.40 -19.24
C LYS A 323 -14.61 -7.84 -19.72
N GLY A 324 -13.78 -7.39 -18.79
CA GLY A 324 -12.42 -6.92 -19.06
C GLY A 324 -11.44 -8.09 -19.03
N GLN A 325 -10.77 -8.40 -20.14
CA GLN A 325 -9.80 -9.49 -20.21
C GLN A 325 -8.57 -9.19 -19.34
N VAL A 326 -8.06 -10.21 -18.64
CA VAL A 326 -6.84 -10.16 -17.84
C VAL A 326 -5.86 -11.21 -18.32
N GLN A 327 -4.65 -10.78 -18.68
CA GLN A 327 -3.56 -11.63 -19.14
C GLN A 327 -2.28 -11.23 -18.43
N ARG A 328 -1.63 -12.18 -17.77
CA ARG A 328 -0.35 -11.96 -17.07
C ARG A 328 0.60 -13.11 -17.36
N TYR A 329 1.86 -12.76 -17.53
CA TYR A 329 2.94 -13.69 -17.78
C TYR A 329 4.13 -13.29 -16.92
N SER A 330 4.76 -14.26 -16.29
CA SER A 330 6.05 -14.06 -15.65
C SER A 330 6.97 -15.25 -15.89
N THR A 331 8.26 -14.96 -16.00
CA THR A 331 9.31 -15.96 -16.07
C THR A 331 10.43 -15.57 -15.14
N ALA A 332 11.04 -16.54 -14.49
CA ALA A 332 12.18 -16.27 -13.65
C ALA A 332 13.20 -17.40 -13.76
N VAL A 333 14.47 -17.05 -13.55
CA VAL A 333 15.57 -18.00 -13.42
C VAL A 333 16.42 -17.64 -12.22
N ARG A 334 16.76 -18.62 -11.39
CA ARG A 334 17.68 -18.46 -10.27
C ARG A 334 18.69 -19.58 -10.23
N GLY A 335 19.89 -19.26 -9.78
CA GLY A 335 20.97 -20.23 -9.73
C GLY A 335 22.25 -19.57 -9.23
N GLY A 336 23.35 -20.30 -9.33
CA GLY A 336 24.67 -19.75 -9.04
C GLY A 336 25.62 -20.75 -8.42
N GLY A 337 26.83 -20.28 -8.21
CA GLY A 337 27.91 -20.99 -7.53
C GLY A 337 28.25 -20.38 -6.18
N GLU A 338 29.41 -20.74 -5.65
CA GLU A 338 29.87 -20.26 -4.35
C GLU A 338 30.17 -18.75 -4.32
N ALA A 339 30.73 -18.22 -5.44
CA ALA A 339 31.14 -16.83 -5.51
C ALA A 339 30.01 -15.91 -5.96
N LEU A 340 29.09 -16.40 -6.80
CA LEU A 340 28.01 -15.59 -7.39
C LEU A 340 26.71 -16.38 -7.43
N THR A 341 25.65 -15.82 -6.85
CA THR A 341 24.28 -16.28 -7.04
C THR A 341 23.45 -15.20 -7.71
N TYR A 342 22.44 -15.62 -8.48
CA TYR A 342 21.59 -14.69 -9.22
C TYR A 342 20.13 -15.14 -9.23
N ALA A 343 19.25 -14.15 -9.28
CA ALA A 343 17.83 -14.31 -9.58
C ALA A 343 17.44 -13.24 -10.61
N LEU A 344 16.88 -13.68 -11.72
CA LEU A 344 16.40 -12.81 -12.80
C LEU A 344 14.94 -13.13 -13.06
N SER A 345 14.09 -12.12 -13.20
CA SER A 345 12.69 -12.28 -13.58
C SER A 345 12.29 -11.26 -14.65
N GLY A 346 11.30 -11.64 -15.45
CA GLY A 346 10.62 -10.76 -16.38
C GLY A 346 9.12 -10.96 -16.28
N ASN A 347 8.36 -9.87 -16.43
CA ASN A 347 6.91 -9.88 -16.34
C ASN A 347 6.28 -9.07 -17.47
N PHE A 348 5.07 -9.48 -17.84
CA PHE A 348 4.20 -8.74 -18.74
C PHE A 348 2.75 -8.91 -18.28
N ALA A 349 1.95 -7.81 -18.28
CA ALA A 349 0.53 -7.86 -18.04
C ALA A 349 -0.23 -6.97 -19.04
N ASN A 350 -1.43 -7.42 -19.40
CA ASN A 350 -2.39 -6.68 -20.21
C ASN A 350 -3.79 -6.88 -19.60
N GLU A 351 -4.36 -5.82 -19.07
CA GLU A 351 -5.65 -5.83 -18.39
C GLU A 351 -6.60 -4.83 -19.05
N GLN A 352 -7.71 -5.30 -19.54
CA GLN A 352 -8.78 -4.45 -20.08
C GLN A 352 -9.69 -4.02 -18.92
N GLY A 353 -10.11 -2.76 -18.96
CA GLY A 353 -11.15 -2.26 -18.08
C GLY A 353 -12.52 -2.87 -18.43
N VAL A 354 -13.42 -2.88 -17.46
CA VAL A 354 -14.83 -3.31 -17.66
C VAL A 354 -15.64 -2.32 -18.49
N ILE A 355 -15.19 -1.07 -18.59
CA ILE A 355 -15.68 -0.05 -19.51
C ILE A 355 -14.57 0.22 -20.51
N LYS A 356 -14.87 0.01 -21.79
CA LYS A 356 -13.91 0.28 -22.88
C LYS A 356 -13.94 1.77 -23.24
N PRO A 357 -12.80 2.33 -23.63
CA PRO A 357 -11.50 1.72 -23.93
C PRO A 357 -10.52 1.64 -22.76
N GLY A 358 -10.96 1.74 -21.49
CA GLY A 358 -10.10 1.66 -20.32
C GLY A 358 -9.22 0.39 -20.29
N GLY A 359 -7.99 0.52 -19.79
CA GLY A 359 -7.06 -0.61 -19.67
C GLY A 359 -5.70 -0.24 -19.09
N TYR A 360 -4.92 -1.27 -18.82
CA TYR A 360 -3.58 -1.19 -18.24
C TYR A 360 -2.67 -2.21 -18.91
N LYS A 361 -1.46 -1.79 -19.24
CA LYS A 361 -0.40 -2.66 -19.74
C LYS A 361 0.88 -2.38 -18.98
N GLU A 362 1.63 -3.42 -18.69
CA GLU A 362 2.93 -3.27 -18.07
C GLU A 362 3.90 -4.33 -18.57
N GLY A 363 5.19 -4.02 -18.48
CA GLY A 363 6.25 -4.96 -18.71
C GLY A 363 7.52 -4.51 -18.00
N GLY A 364 8.29 -5.47 -17.51
CA GLY A 364 9.50 -5.13 -16.79
C GLY A 364 10.35 -6.34 -16.45
N TYR A 365 11.44 -6.04 -15.76
CA TYR A 365 12.38 -7.06 -15.29
C TYR A 365 12.91 -6.72 -13.90
N ARG A 366 13.40 -7.74 -13.19
CA ARG A 366 14.17 -7.62 -11.96
C ARG A 366 15.40 -8.52 -12.02
N GLY A 367 16.51 -8.03 -11.45
CA GLY A 367 17.75 -8.79 -11.32
C GLY A 367 18.34 -8.60 -9.93
N ASN A 368 18.62 -9.70 -9.25
CA ASN A 368 19.30 -9.75 -7.96
C ASN A 368 20.56 -10.59 -8.11
N PHE A 369 21.70 -10.01 -7.77
CA PHE A 369 23.01 -10.66 -7.82
C PHE A 369 23.67 -10.56 -6.46
N VAL A 370 24.16 -11.66 -5.95
CA VAL A 370 24.92 -11.68 -4.70
C VAL A 370 26.29 -12.27 -5.00
N PHE A 371 27.32 -11.45 -4.83
CA PHE A 371 28.71 -11.78 -5.08
C PHE A 371 29.46 -11.83 -3.73
N SER A 372 30.15 -12.93 -3.47
CA SER A 372 30.93 -13.18 -2.26
C SER A 372 32.39 -13.35 -2.62
N PRO A 373 33.15 -12.25 -2.83
CA PRO A 373 34.57 -12.32 -3.25
C PRO A 373 35.46 -12.91 -2.19
N THR A 374 35.09 -12.75 -0.92
CA THR A 374 35.79 -13.35 0.22
C THR A 374 34.77 -13.87 1.24
N LYS A 375 35.22 -14.61 2.24
CA LYS A 375 34.37 -15.09 3.35
C LYS A 375 33.78 -13.97 4.20
N SER A 376 34.47 -12.83 4.23
CA SER A 376 34.13 -11.66 5.06
C SER A 376 33.42 -10.55 4.29
N LEU A 377 33.29 -10.64 2.96
CA LEU A 377 32.69 -9.60 2.14
C LEU A 377 31.58 -10.18 1.24
N LEU A 378 30.40 -9.60 1.32
CA LEU A 378 29.26 -9.90 0.48
C LEU A 378 28.79 -8.62 -0.21
N LEU A 379 28.65 -8.65 -1.53
CA LEU A 379 28.13 -7.56 -2.34
C LEU A 379 26.81 -8.01 -2.97
N ALA A 380 25.73 -7.32 -2.68
CA ALA A 380 24.41 -7.59 -3.24
C ALA A 380 23.98 -6.42 -4.13
N LEU A 381 23.76 -6.70 -5.42
CA LEU A 381 23.20 -5.78 -6.40
C LEU A 381 21.75 -6.17 -6.66
N SER A 382 20.83 -5.24 -6.45
CA SER A 382 19.43 -5.38 -6.84
C SER A 382 19.07 -4.31 -7.85
N ASN A 383 18.42 -4.68 -8.93
CA ASN A 383 17.88 -3.72 -9.89
C ASN A 383 16.53 -4.17 -10.43
N SER A 384 15.66 -3.23 -10.77
CA SER A 384 14.39 -3.50 -11.44
C SER A 384 14.01 -2.31 -12.31
N TYR A 385 13.33 -2.62 -13.40
CA TYR A 385 12.71 -1.64 -14.26
C TYR A 385 11.31 -2.09 -14.62
N GLN A 386 10.34 -1.20 -14.48
CA GLN A 386 8.96 -1.40 -14.87
C GLN A 386 8.51 -0.25 -15.77
N LYS A 387 7.88 -0.60 -16.87
CA LYS A 387 7.21 0.34 -17.76
C LYS A 387 5.73 0.03 -17.77
N ASN A 388 4.89 1.05 -17.59
CA ASN A 388 3.45 0.89 -17.60
C ASN A 388 2.79 1.91 -18.53
N TYR A 389 1.65 1.50 -19.07
CA TYR A 389 0.75 2.33 -19.84
C TYR A 389 -0.66 2.13 -19.32
N THR A 390 -1.33 3.21 -19.01
CA THR A 390 -2.71 3.17 -18.51
C THR A 390 -3.57 4.14 -19.32
N ARG A 391 -4.72 3.67 -19.73
CA ARG A 391 -5.82 4.51 -20.19
C ARG A 391 -6.97 4.37 -19.21
N TRP A 392 -7.27 5.44 -18.49
CA TRP A 392 -8.38 5.45 -17.56
C TRP A 392 -9.64 5.98 -18.18
N ILE A 393 -10.78 5.54 -17.67
CA ILE A 393 -12.06 6.20 -17.92
C ILE A 393 -12.20 7.30 -16.88
N PRO A 394 -12.47 8.55 -17.27
CA PRO A 394 -12.69 9.63 -16.32
C PRO A 394 -13.83 9.28 -15.37
N ASP A 395 -13.55 9.30 -14.07
CA ASP A 395 -14.51 9.02 -13.00
C ASP A 395 -14.40 10.02 -11.84
N GLY A 396 -15.09 9.78 -10.75
CA GLY A 396 -15.10 10.68 -9.60
C GLY A 396 -15.82 12.01 -9.90
N ASN A 397 -15.52 13.04 -9.12
CA ASN A 397 -16.10 14.39 -9.29
C ASN A 397 -15.50 15.12 -10.51
N ASN A 398 -15.81 14.66 -11.67
CA ASN A 398 -15.33 15.20 -12.93
C ASN A 398 -16.50 15.50 -13.87
N ALA A 399 -16.62 16.73 -14.32
CA ALA A 399 -17.69 17.16 -15.23
C ALA A 399 -17.73 16.32 -16.53
N SER A 400 -16.58 15.93 -17.05
CA SER A 400 -16.45 15.04 -18.21
C SER A 400 -16.34 13.56 -17.81
N GLY A 401 -16.62 13.22 -16.54
CA GLY A 401 -16.56 11.86 -16.02
C GLY A 401 -17.66 10.98 -16.61
N PHE A 402 -17.27 9.83 -17.18
CA PHE A 402 -18.22 8.91 -17.77
C PHE A 402 -19.22 8.37 -16.74
N LEU A 403 -18.74 7.83 -15.61
CA LEU A 403 -19.61 7.29 -14.57
C LEU A 403 -20.52 8.36 -13.94
N LEU A 404 -20.01 9.57 -13.78
CA LEU A 404 -20.80 10.69 -13.28
C LEU A 404 -21.97 11.04 -14.21
N ASN A 405 -21.72 11.07 -15.51
CA ASN A 405 -22.76 11.42 -16.48
C ASN A 405 -23.76 10.28 -16.67
N VAL A 406 -23.28 9.04 -16.81
CA VAL A 406 -24.17 7.86 -16.87
C VAL A 406 -25.00 7.72 -15.58
N GLY A 407 -24.37 7.86 -14.42
CA GLY A 407 -25.05 7.70 -13.12
C GLY A 407 -26.02 8.83 -12.78
N ARG A 408 -25.87 10.01 -13.37
CA ARG A 408 -26.84 11.10 -13.27
C ARG A 408 -28.07 10.91 -14.14
N GLY A 409 -28.05 9.85 -14.95
CA GLY A 409 -29.11 9.51 -15.87
C GLY A 409 -29.13 10.40 -17.11
N PRO A 410 -30.07 10.09 -17.98
CA PRO A 410 -30.19 10.56 -19.34
C PRO A 410 -30.49 12.04 -19.51
N PHE A 411 -31.13 12.61 -18.50
CA PHE A 411 -31.56 14.01 -18.56
C PHE A 411 -30.41 14.99 -18.23
N ASN A 412 -29.19 14.48 -17.96
CA ASN A 412 -28.06 15.29 -17.59
C ASN A 412 -26.97 15.34 -18.68
N ASN A 413 -27.34 15.13 -19.92
CA ASN A 413 -26.41 15.27 -21.02
C ASN A 413 -25.92 16.73 -21.13
N PHE A 414 -24.63 16.86 -21.35
CA PHE A 414 -23.98 18.16 -21.44
C PHE A 414 -24.51 18.98 -22.60
N LYS A 415 -25.11 20.11 -22.30
CA LYS A 415 -25.35 21.14 -23.26
C LYS A 415 -24.33 22.25 -23.03
N GLY A 416 -23.30 22.37 -23.89
CA GLY A 416 -22.37 23.49 -23.96
C GLY A 416 -22.01 24.20 -22.64
N GLY A 417 -21.76 23.41 -21.58
CA GLY A 417 -21.62 23.86 -20.21
C GLY A 417 -22.86 23.56 -19.37
N ARG A 418 -22.82 22.59 -18.51
CA ARG A 418 -23.73 22.20 -17.42
C ARG A 418 -25.21 22.61 -17.59
N GLY A 419 -25.90 22.08 -18.59
CA GLY A 419 -27.32 22.28 -18.80
C GLY A 419 -28.03 20.95 -19.00
N GLU A 420 -29.29 20.84 -18.58
CA GLU A 420 -30.13 19.69 -18.84
C GLU A 420 -30.55 19.70 -20.32
N CYS A 421 -30.38 18.56 -20.99
CA CYS A 421 -30.98 18.31 -22.29
C CYS A 421 -32.31 17.60 -22.10
N ALA A 422 -33.39 18.34 -22.22
CA ALA A 422 -34.75 17.78 -22.15
C ALA A 422 -35.02 16.76 -23.25
N ASN A 423 -34.36 16.92 -24.41
CA ASN A 423 -34.39 15.97 -25.52
C ASN A 423 -32.97 15.80 -26.06
N ILE A 424 -32.63 14.58 -26.51
CA ILE A 424 -31.37 14.33 -27.17
C ILE A 424 -31.41 14.94 -28.55
N THR A 425 -30.81 16.09 -28.69
CA THR A 425 -30.63 16.78 -29.98
C THR A 425 -29.16 16.71 -30.36
N GLU A 426 -28.81 17.05 -31.58
CA GLU A 426 -27.42 17.11 -32.05
C GLU A 426 -26.47 18.01 -31.19
N THR A 427 -27.06 18.83 -30.31
CA THR A 427 -26.31 19.72 -29.42
C THR A 427 -26.00 19.12 -28.05
N CYS A 428 -26.42 17.88 -27.77
CA CYS A 428 -26.21 17.24 -26.48
C CYS A 428 -25.03 16.25 -26.55
N VAL A 429 -24.10 16.33 -25.61
CA VAL A 429 -23.02 15.34 -25.47
C VAL A 429 -23.63 14.03 -24.98
N THR A 430 -23.49 13.01 -25.74
CA THR A 430 -23.92 11.65 -25.39
C THR A 430 -22.88 10.99 -24.50
N ASN A 431 -23.28 9.95 -23.75
CA ASN A 431 -22.32 9.18 -22.91
C ASN A 431 -21.20 8.54 -23.75
N ALA A 432 -21.46 8.13 -25.00
CA ALA A 432 -20.45 7.63 -25.92
C ALA A 432 -19.35 8.66 -26.18
N TYR A 433 -19.72 9.91 -26.31
CA TYR A 433 -18.80 11.00 -26.58
C TYR A 433 -17.74 11.17 -25.46
N LEU A 434 -18.13 10.91 -24.21
CA LEU A 434 -17.21 10.99 -23.06
C LEU A 434 -16.13 9.91 -23.11
N LEU A 435 -16.36 8.81 -23.82
CA LEU A 435 -15.36 7.75 -24.02
C LEU A 435 -14.33 8.08 -25.11
N GLU A 436 -14.56 9.15 -25.89
CA GLU A 436 -13.59 9.67 -26.85
C GLU A 436 -12.46 10.45 -26.16
N LEU A 437 -12.67 10.90 -24.92
CA LEU A 437 -11.60 11.44 -24.10
C LEU A 437 -10.47 10.43 -23.96
N VAL A 438 -9.23 10.90 -24.09
CA VAL A 438 -8.04 10.06 -24.04
C VAL A 438 -7.14 10.47 -22.87
N PRO A 439 -7.49 10.08 -21.64
CA PRO A 439 -6.59 10.21 -20.51
C PRO A 439 -5.62 9.04 -20.50
N GLU A 440 -4.35 9.36 -20.75
CA GLU A 440 -3.27 8.39 -20.79
C GLU A 440 -2.21 8.69 -19.75
N ARG A 441 -1.63 7.65 -19.21
CA ARG A 441 -0.43 7.70 -18.38
C ARG A 441 0.60 6.72 -18.90
N ARG A 442 1.82 7.18 -19.03
CA ARG A 442 3.00 6.37 -19.30
C ARG A 442 3.95 6.52 -18.12
N GLY A 443 4.22 5.41 -17.44
CA GLY A 443 5.09 5.38 -16.27
C GLY A 443 6.35 4.58 -16.54
N ASP A 444 7.48 5.10 -16.08
CA ASP A 444 8.77 4.39 -16.04
C ASP A 444 9.27 4.42 -14.60
N HIS A 445 9.55 3.24 -14.02
CA HIS A 445 10.05 3.10 -12.66
C HIS A 445 11.32 2.25 -12.64
N PHE A 446 12.41 2.84 -12.19
CA PHE A 446 13.72 2.17 -12.09
C PHE A 446 14.22 2.23 -10.65
N ILE A 447 14.50 1.06 -10.08
CA ILE A 447 15.08 0.91 -8.74
C ILE A 447 16.40 0.17 -8.88
N THR A 448 17.48 0.71 -8.32
CA THR A 448 18.76 0.00 -8.24
C THR A 448 19.44 0.26 -6.91
N GLY A 449 20.13 -0.72 -6.40
CA GLY A 449 20.91 -0.57 -5.17
C GLY A 449 22.02 -1.59 -5.03
N LEU A 450 23.09 -1.12 -4.44
CA LEU A 450 24.25 -1.93 -4.07
C LEU A 450 24.37 -1.96 -2.55
N THR A 451 24.38 -3.15 -1.98
CA THR A 451 24.65 -3.36 -0.56
C THR A 451 25.94 -4.15 -0.39
N GLY A 452 26.90 -3.57 0.32
CA GLY A 452 28.11 -4.24 0.78
C GLY A 452 27.96 -4.63 2.25
N THR A 453 28.18 -5.89 2.58
CA THR A 453 28.26 -6.37 3.97
C THR A 453 29.66 -6.90 4.22
N TRP A 454 30.33 -6.33 5.21
CA TRP A 454 31.69 -6.72 5.59
C TRP A 454 31.75 -7.14 7.05
N SER A 455 32.11 -8.39 7.28
CA SER A 455 32.28 -8.96 8.61
C SER A 455 33.73 -9.43 8.76
N PRO A 456 34.64 -8.58 9.29
CA PRO A 456 36.04 -8.91 9.45
C PRO A 456 36.26 -10.09 10.42
N ASN A 457 35.34 -10.26 11.34
CA ASN A 457 35.27 -11.38 12.29
C ASN A 457 33.81 -11.69 12.65
N ALA A 458 33.58 -12.72 13.47
CA ALA A 458 32.25 -13.15 13.88
C ALA A 458 31.47 -12.11 14.71
N ASN A 459 32.15 -11.15 15.29
CA ASN A 459 31.58 -10.21 16.25
C ASN A 459 31.22 -8.85 15.62
N ILE A 460 31.86 -8.50 14.51
CA ILE A 460 31.69 -7.18 13.87
C ILE A 460 31.07 -7.37 12.49
N THR A 461 30.00 -6.66 12.23
CA THR A 461 29.38 -6.59 10.91
C THR A 461 29.16 -5.13 10.52
N ASN A 462 29.57 -4.77 9.31
CA ASN A 462 29.34 -3.47 8.71
C ASN A 462 28.54 -3.66 7.44
N ARG A 463 27.52 -2.84 7.25
CA ARG A 463 26.65 -2.84 6.08
C ARG A 463 26.56 -1.43 5.51
N LEU A 464 26.87 -1.28 4.24
CA LEU A 464 26.66 -0.05 3.49
C LEU A 464 25.72 -0.33 2.33
N ALA A 465 24.62 0.39 2.26
CA ALA A 465 23.68 0.34 1.13
C ALA A 465 23.60 1.69 0.44
N VAL A 466 23.72 1.67 -0.88
CA VAL A 466 23.50 2.83 -1.76
C VAL A 466 22.35 2.47 -2.68
N GLY A 467 21.31 3.28 -2.70
CA GLY A 467 20.11 3.04 -3.49
C GLY A 467 19.69 4.25 -4.31
N TYR A 468 19.12 3.98 -5.46
CA TYR A 468 18.57 4.99 -6.36
C TYR A 468 17.19 4.52 -6.85
N ASP A 469 16.18 5.34 -6.62
CA ASP A 469 14.82 5.16 -7.07
C ASP A 469 14.47 6.30 -8.03
N TYR A 470 14.03 5.96 -9.23
CA TYR A 470 13.60 6.90 -10.26
C TYR A 470 12.21 6.54 -10.75
N ASN A 471 11.28 7.47 -10.62
CA ASN A 471 9.92 7.31 -11.09
C ASN A 471 9.57 8.48 -12.01
N SER A 472 9.09 8.17 -13.21
CA SER A 472 8.65 9.16 -14.20
C SER A 472 7.22 8.85 -14.62
N ASN A 473 6.38 9.87 -14.68
CA ASN A 473 5.04 9.78 -15.21
C ASN A 473 4.80 10.88 -16.24
N ASP A 474 4.53 10.46 -17.46
CA ASP A 474 4.03 11.31 -18.54
C ASP A 474 2.50 11.08 -18.63
N ASN A 475 1.74 12.06 -18.16
CA ASN A 475 0.28 12.05 -18.20
C ASN A 475 -0.20 12.99 -19.31
N SER A 476 -1.16 12.54 -20.10
CA SER A 476 -1.84 13.37 -21.09
C SER A 476 -3.34 13.15 -21.07
N ASP A 477 -4.09 14.25 -21.11
CA ASP A 477 -5.53 14.25 -21.20
C ASP A 477 -5.95 15.00 -22.47
N THR A 478 -6.46 14.27 -23.45
CA THR A 478 -6.80 14.86 -24.76
C THR A 478 -8.31 14.90 -24.97
N TYR A 479 -8.84 16.08 -25.21
CA TYR A 479 -10.16 16.33 -25.76
C TYR A 479 -10.00 16.43 -27.29
N PRO A 480 -10.55 15.50 -28.07
CA PRO A 480 -10.33 15.48 -29.51
C PRO A 480 -10.94 16.70 -30.20
N PHE A 481 -10.46 16.99 -31.41
CA PHE A 481 -11.09 18.00 -32.28
C PHE A 481 -12.55 17.62 -32.57
N GLY A 482 -13.46 18.55 -32.45
CA GLY A 482 -14.90 18.30 -32.56
C GLY A 482 -15.59 17.98 -31.24
N PHE A 483 -14.87 17.89 -30.12
CA PHE A 483 -15.47 17.65 -28.80
C PHE A 483 -16.38 18.82 -28.41
N LEU A 484 -17.65 18.54 -28.10
CA LEU A 484 -18.71 19.55 -28.05
C LEU A 484 -18.43 20.76 -27.14
N ASN A 485 -17.85 20.52 -25.96
CA ASN A 485 -17.52 21.60 -25.01
C ASN A 485 -16.23 22.34 -25.36
N ILE A 486 -15.39 21.74 -26.19
CA ILE A 486 -14.11 22.26 -26.64
C ILE A 486 -13.96 21.92 -28.12
N PRO A 487 -14.74 22.57 -29.03
CA PRO A 487 -14.87 22.13 -30.42
C PRO A 487 -13.57 22.06 -31.19
N ARG A 488 -12.59 22.89 -30.83
CA ARG A 488 -11.25 22.86 -31.43
C ARG A 488 -10.28 21.92 -30.70
N GLY A 489 -10.73 21.22 -29.64
CA GLY A 489 -9.92 20.30 -28.88
C GLY A 489 -8.94 20.96 -27.89
N GLN A 490 -8.44 20.16 -26.99
CA GLN A 490 -7.50 20.54 -25.94
C GLN A 490 -6.61 19.36 -25.57
N ILE A 491 -5.37 19.61 -25.29
CA ILE A 491 -4.47 18.63 -24.67
C ILE A 491 -3.86 19.20 -23.40
N TRP A 492 -4.04 18.50 -22.31
CA TRP A 492 -3.27 18.74 -21.10
C TRP A 492 -2.16 17.72 -21.00
N LYS A 493 -0.95 18.21 -20.80
CA LYS A 493 0.21 17.37 -20.59
C LYS A 493 0.87 17.68 -19.25
N GLN A 494 1.23 16.63 -18.52
CA GLN A 494 1.86 16.73 -17.23
C GLN A 494 3.03 15.74 -17.15
N ASP A 495 4.25 16.28 -17.07
CA ASP A 495 5.44 15.52 -16.84
C ASP A 495 5.83 15.61 -15.37
N TRP A 496 5.97 14.49 -14.72
CA TRP A 496 6.40 14.37 -13.32
C TRP A 496 7.53 13.36 -13.21
N ASN A 497 8.62 13.80 -12.58
CA ASN A 497 9.77 12.97 -12.33
C ASN A 497 10.15 13.08 -10.85
N HIS A 498 10.31 11.93 -10.20
CA HIS A 498 10.77 11.84 -8.83
C HIS A 498 12.03 10.98 -8.77
N THR A 499 13.04 11.45 -8.05
CA THR A 499 14.26 10.68 -7.78
C THR A 499 14.55 10.67 -6.29
N LYS A 500 14.89 9.50 -5.77
CA LYS A 500 15.35 9.34 -4.40
C LYS A 500 16.70 8.65 -4.37
N LEU A 501 17.69 9.35 -3.83
CA LEU A 501 18.99 8.78 -3.51
C LEU A 501 19.00 8.39 -2.04
N SER A 502 19.44 7.17 -1.76
CA SER A 502 19.53 6.61 -0.42
C SER A 502 20.96 6.20 -0.09
N LEU A 503 21.46 6.61 1.04
CA LEU A 503 22.71 6.14 1.63
C LEU A 503 22.42 5.66 3.05
N ASP A 504 22.71 4.39 3.34
CA ASP A 504 22.46 3.77 4.63
C ASP A 504 23.69 2.99 5.06
N TYR A 505 24.26 3.36 6.20
CA TYR A 505 25.37 2.66 6.83
C TYR A 505 24.94 2.16 8.21
N THR A 506 25.25 0.91 8.50
CA THR A 506 25.02 0.29 9.81
C THR A 506 26.21 -0.57 10.20
N GLY A 507 26.75 -0.33 11.39
CA GLY A 507 27.72 -1.17 12.04
C GLY A 507 27.12 -1.89 13.24
N SER A 508 27.56 -3.10 13.55
CA SER A 508 27.17 -3.80 14.77
C SER A 508 28.34 -4.58 15.36
N LEU A 509 28.41 -4.58 16.69
CA LEU A 509 29.36 -5.35 17.50
C LEU A 509 28.58 -6.25 18.45
N VAL A 510 28.77 -7.55 18.32
CA VAL A 510 28.22 -8.55 19.25
C VAL A 510 29.30 -8.99 20.22
N SER A 511 29.02 -8.97 21.51
CA SER A 511 29.96 -9.39 22.54
C SER A 511 29.27 -10.11 23.68
N THR A 512 29.95 -11.09 24.27
CA THR A 512 29.54 -11.68 25.53
C THR A 512 30.24 -10.94 26.67
N LEU A 513 29.46 -10.44 27.59
CA LEU A 513 30.03 -9.71 28.77
C LEU A 513 30.45 -10.70 29.85
N PRO A 514 31.51 -10.39 30.61
CA PRO A 514 32.03 -11.30 31.65
C PRO A 514 31.09 -11.47 32.86
N LEU A 515 29.94 -10.81 32.84
CA LEU A 515 28.92 -10.88 33.90
C LEU A 515 27.87 -11.93 33.52
N GLY A 516 27.98 -13.11 34.06
CA GLY A 516 27.00 -14.21 34.12
C GLY A 516 25.86 -14.22 33.10
N GLY A 517 26.12 -14.65 31.86
CA GLY A 517 25.07 -14.84 30.83
C GLY A 517 24.55 -13.59 30.10
N LEU A 518 25.29 -12.46 30.23
CA LEU A 518 24.95 -11.25 29.47
C LEU A 518 25.60 -11.25 28.07
N ALA A 519 24.81 -10.96 27.09
CA ALA A 519 25.22 -10.67 25.71
C ALA A 519 24.86 -9.23 25.34
N SER A 520 25.76 -8.55 24.64
CA SER A 520 25.58 -7.18 24.15
C SER A 520 25.60 -7.17 22.64
N THR A 521 24.69 -6.42 22.02
CA THR A 521 24.71 -6.08 20.59
C THR A 521 24.64 -4.58 20.48
N PHE A 522 25.80 -3.95 20.35
CA PHE A 522 25.92 -2.51 20.13
C PHE A 522 25.85 -2.23 18.62
N SER A 523 24.99 -1.32 18.21
CA SER A 523 24.80 -0.94 16.81
C SER A 523 24.85 0.57 16.66
N TRP A 524 25.45 1.01 15.54
CA TRP A 524 25.52 2.42 15.16
C TRP A 524 25.28 2.56 13.68
N GLY A 525 24.85 3.74 13.26
CA GLY A 525 24.64 3.96 11.83
C GLY A 525 24.30 5.39 11.48
N GLY A 526 24.29 5.63 10.17
CA GLY A 526 23.91 6.89 9.57
C GLY A 526 23.14 6.67 8.29
N GLN A 527 22.17 7.53 8.05
CA GLN A 527 21.31 7.48 6.86
C GLN A 527 21.21 8.86 6.26
N MET A 528 21.15 8.91 4.93
CA MET A 528 20.88 10.12 4.18
C MET A 528 19.94 9.79 3.02
N PHE A 529 18.91 10.59 2.85
CA PHE A 529 17.98 10.51 1.73
C PHE A 529 17.92 11.87 1.05
N GLU A 530 18.03 11.88 -0.26
CA GLU A 530 17.80 13.06 -1.07
C GLU A 530 16.63 12.79 -2.01
N ASP A 531 15.55 13.55 -1.83
CA ASP A 531 14.37 13.55 -2.67
C ASP A 531 14.44 14.73 -3.63
N ARG A 532 14.25 14.46 -4.92
CA ARG A 532 14.09 15.49 -5.94
C ARG A 532 12.84 15.23 -6.73
N GLU A 533 12.03 16.26 -6.86
CA GLU A 533 10.82 16.21 -7.67
C GLU A 533 10.88 17.32 -8.71
N TYR A 534 10.50 16.98 -9.92
CA TYR A 534 10.31 17.90 -11.02
C TYR A 534 8.94 17.67 -11.63
N TYR A 535 8.19 18.73 -11.73
CA TYR A 535 6.83 18.74 -12.22
C TYR A 535 6.65 19.84 -13.24
N THR A 536 6.06 19.54 -14.40
CA THR A 536 5.67 20.52 -15.40
C THR A 536 4.29 20.17 -15.92
N ARG A 537 3.44 21.18 -16.05
CA ARG A 537 2.10 21.07 -16.60
C ARG A 537 1.89 22.10 -17.70
N VAL A 538 1.47 21.65 -18.87
CA VAL A 538 1.24 22.46 -20.06
C VAL A 538 -0.16 22.19 -20.59
N ASP A 539 -0.81 23.25 -21.05
CA ASP A 539 -2.10 23.22 -21.73
C ASP A 539 -1.92 23.64 -23.19
N GLY A 540 -2.52 22.88 -24.12
CA GLY A 540 -2.56 23.21 -25.53
C GLY A 540 -4.01 23.28 -26.02
N LEU A 541 -4.42 24.36 -26.62
CA LEU A 541 -5.78 24.64 -27.04
C LEU A 541 -5.85 24.91 -28.56
N ASP A 542 -7.00 24.65 -29.13
CA ASP A 542 -7.34 24.96 -30.50
C ASP A 542 -6.48 24.23 -31.55
N PHE A 543 -6.79 22.97 -31.78
CA PHE A 543 -6.14 22.19 -32.83
C PHE A 543 -6.59 22.67 -34.22
N ALA A 544 -5.72 22.53 -35.21
CA ALA A 544 -6.01 22.91 -36.60
C ALA A 544 -7.02 21.97 -37.29
N GLY A 545 -7.20 20.73 -36.80
CA GLY A 545 -8.08 19.71 -37.37
C GLY A 545 -8.06 18.43 -36.55
N PRO A 546 -8.86 17.42 -36.99
CA PRO A 546 -8.87 16.08 -36.37
C PRO A 546 -7.58 15.33 -36.65
N GLY A 547 -7.25 14.34 -35.80
CA GLY A 547 -6.10 13.43 -35.94
C GLY A 547 -5.33 13.29 -34.64
N ASP A 548 -4.16 12.67 -34.72
CA ASP A 548 -3.24 12.58 -33.58
C ASP A 548 -2.65 13.97 -33.29
N VAL A 549 -2.91 14.43 -32.08
CA VAL A 549 -2.55 15.78 -31.67
C VAL A 549 -1.39 15.75 -30.66
N THR A 550 -0.56 16.76 -30.75
CA THR A 550 0.52 17.05 -29.80
C THR A 550 0.40 18.50 -29.31
N LEU A 551 1.18 18.90 -28.34
CA LEU A 551 1.24 20.31 -27.94
C LEU A 551 1.60 21.24 -29.09
N ALA A 552 2.43 20.77 -30.02
CA ALA A 552 2.79 21.54 -31.23
C ALA A 552 1.64 21.69 -32.24
N SER A 553 0.59 20.86 -32.14
CA SER A 553 -0.64 20.96 -32.96
C SER A 553 -1.62 22.04 -32.47
N ALA A 554 -1.40 22.54 -31.25
CA ALA A 554 -2.26 23.54 -30.61
C ALA A 554 -1.89 24.95 -31.07
N ALA A 555 -2.87 25.75 -31.43
CA ALA A 555 -2.68 27.16 -31.81
C ALA A 555 -2.28 28.01 -30.61
N ARG A 556 -2.66 27.61 -29.41
CA ARG A 556 -2.32 28.30 -28.14
C ARG A 556 -1.77 27.30 -27.16
N THR A 557 -0.62 27.62 -26.56
CA THR A 557 -0.02 26.81 -25.49
C THR A 557 0.26 27.67 -24.27
N SER A 558 0.05 27.15 -23.09
CA SER A 558 0.36 27.82 -21.83
C SER A 558 0.97 26.87 -20.82
N VAL A 559 1.99 27.32 -20.10
CA VAL A 559 2.52 26.57 -18.94
C VAL A 559 1.63 26.90 -17.75
N LEU A 560 0.99 25.88 -17.20
CA LEU A 560 0.08 26.01 -16.05
C LEU A 560 0.80 25.85 -14.70
N GLY A 561 1.99 25.27 -14.70
CA GLY A 561 2.82 25.12 -13.52
C GLY A 561 4.14 24.44 -13.84
N GLN A 562 5.16 24.82 -13.10
CA GLN A 562 6.47 24.17 -13.12
C GLN A 562 7.06 24.27 -11.71
N ASP A 563 7.30 23.11 -11.09
CA ASP A 563 7.82 23.01 -9.73
C ASP A 563 9.10 22.18 -9.72
N ARG A 564 10.02 22.56 -8.83
CA ARG A 564 11.25 21.83 -8.52
C ARG A 564 11.42 21.78 -7.03
N LEU A 565 11.37 20.58 -6.48
CA LEU A 565 11.54 20.33 -5.06
C LEU A 565 12.82 19.56 -4.82
N ARG A 566 13.49 19.87 -3.72
CA ARG A 566 14.63 19.11 -3.22
C ARG A 566 14.57 19.08 -1.71
N VAL A 567 14.50 17.90 -1.14
CA VAL A 567 14.52 17.68 0.31
C VAL A 567 15.64 16.72 0.65
N ILE A 568 16.43 17.08 1.66
CA ILE A 568 17.49 16.22 2.21
C ILE A 568 17.14 15.90 3.65
N THR A 569 17.10 14.61 3.98
CA THR A 569 16.97 14.10 5.33
C THR A 569 18.24 13.33 5.69
N ALA A 570 18.87 13.66 6.79
CA ALA A 570 20.04 12.94 7.26
C ALA A 570 19.93 12.68 8.77
N GLY A 571 20.39 11.51 9.22
CA GLY A 571 20.34 11.15 10.63
C GLY A 571 21.37 10.11 11.01
N MET A 572 21.65 10.07 12.32
CA MET A 572 22.55 9.09 12.94
C MET A 572 21.82 8.41 14.09
N PHE A 573 22.15 7.16 14.34
CA PHE A 573 21.60 6.44 15.48
C PHE A 573 22.63 5.59 16.20
N LEU A 574 22.37 5.39 17.48
CA LEU A 574 23.07 4.43 18.33
C LEU A 574 22.03 3.55 19.01
N GLN A 575 22.31 2.26 19.15
CA GLN A 575 21.41 1.32 19.81
C GLN A 575 22.23 0.28 20.55
N GLU A 576 21.82 -0.04 21.76
CA GLU A 576 22.34 -1.15 22.54
C GLU A 576 21.22 -2.14 22.85
N MET A 577 21.47 -3.40 22.63
CA MET A 577 20.60 -4.51 23.04
C MET A 577 21.38 -5.40 24.01
N ILE A 578 20.89 -5.49 25.24
CA ILE A 578 21.43 -6.39 26.26
C ILE A 578 20.50 -7.60 26.37
N GLY A 579 21.06 -8.78 26.14
CA GLY A 579 20.40 -10.07 26.37
C GLY A 579 20.90 -10.74 27.63
N TRP A 580 20.01 -11.22 28.49
CA TRP A 580 20.34 -11.96 29.70
C TRP A 580 19.85 -13.41 29.63
N ASN A 581 20.79 -14.33 29.70
CA ASN A 581 20.52 -15.79 29.61
C ASN A 581 19.65 -16.21 28.41
N ASP A 582 19.74 -15.48 27.31
CA ASP A 582 18.94 -15.70 26.10
C ASP A 582 17.40 -15.65 26.33
N ARG A 583 16.95 -15.05 27.44
CA ARG A 583 15.54 -14.99 27.90
C ARG A 583 15.00 -13.58 28.02
N LEU A 584 15.76 -12.66 28.60
CA LEU A 584 15.37 -11.24 28.74
C LEU A 584 16.25 -10.40 27.84
N PHE A 585 15.63 -9.61 27.01
CA PHE A 585 16.30 -8.67 26.10
C PHE A 585 15.78 -7.26 26.34
N VAL A 586 16.67 -6.33 26.52
CA VAL A 586 16.37 -4.92 26.70
C VAL A 586 17.12 -4.15 25.62
N THR A 587 16.42 -3.36 24.84
CA THR A 587 17.00 -2.52 23.79
C THR A 587 16.77 -1.07 24.12
N ALA A 588 17.82 -0.25 24.10
CA ALA A 588 17.74 1.19 24.17
C ALA A 588 18.40 1.82 22.94
N GLY A 589 17.82 2.86 22.40
CA GLY A 589 18.34 3.53 21.21
C GLY A 589 18.03 5.01 21.20
N LEU A 590 18.86 5.75 20.49
CA LEU A 590 18.69 7.17 20.22
C LEU A 590 19.03 7.45 18.77
N ARG A 591 18.15 8.17 18.10
CA ARG A 591 18.37 8.70 16.75
C ARG A 591 18.33 10.22 16.79
N VAL A 592 19.18 10.84 15.98
CA VAL A 592 19.24 12.29 15.79
C VAL A 592 19.16 12.60 14.31
N ASP A 593 18.15 13.38 13.91
CA ASP A 593 17.88 13.72 12.51
C ASP A 593 17.88 15.22 12.25
N GLY A 594 18.29 15.59 11.05
CA GLY A 594 18.07 16.89 10.42
C GLY A 594 17.31 16.73 9.11
N ASN A 595 16.50 17.71 8.77
CA ASN A 595 15.76 17.77 7.51
C ASN A 595 15.80 19.19 6.94
N SER A 596 16.03 19.31 5.64
CA SER A 596 16.15 20.62 4.98
C SER A 596 14.83 21.40 4.90
N ALA A 597 13.70 20.76 5.19
CA ALA A 597 12.38 21.40 5.25
C ALA A 597 12.05 22.00 6.61
N PHE A 598 12.87 21.80 7.64
CA PHE A 598 12.68 22.43 8.95
C PHE A 598 12.89 23.94 8.84
N GLY A 599 12.18 24.70 9.67
CA GLY A 599 12.40 26.13 9.85
C GLY A 599 13.84 26.40 10.28
N LYS A 600 14.38 27.54 9.89
CA LYS A 600 15.79 27.92 10.10
C LYS A 600 16.21 27.94 11.58
N ASN A 601 15.24 28.18 12.49
CA ASN A 601 15.48 28.21 13.93
C ASN A 601 15.33 26.81 14.57
N PHE A 602 14.90 25.82 13.80
CA PHE A 602 14.63 24.48 14.29
C PHE A 602 15.86 23.58 14.11
N GLY A 603 16.36 23.03 15.20
CA GLY A 603 17.60 22.25 15.21
C GLY A 603 17.40 20.76 14.95
N LEU A 604 18.44 19.99 15.25
CA LEU A 604 18.41 18.53 15.13
C LEU A 604 17.39 17.90 16.08
N GLN A 605 16.64 16.93 15.59
CA GLN A 605 15.59 16.23 16.30
C GLN A 605 16.09 14.92 16.92
N LYS A 606 15.65 14.62 18.14
CA LYS A 606 16.05 13.44 18.89
C LYS A 606 14.85 12.50 19.04
N TYR A 607 15.01 11.23 18.68
CA TYR A 607 14.00 10.18 18.77
C TYR A 607 14.50 9.04 19.64
N PRO A 608 14.18 9.03 20.95
CA PRO A 608 14.55 7.95 21.86
C PRO A 608 13.66 6.72 21.66
N LYS A 609 14.22 5.55 22.01
CA LYS A 609 13.53 4.26 22.01
C LYS A 609 14.00 3.43 23.18
N ILE A 610 13.07 2.72 23.82
CA ILE A 610 13.36 1.63 24.73
C ILE A 610 12.35 0.51 24.49
N SER A 611 12.82 -0.73 24.54
CA SER A 611 11.94 -1.89 24.45
C SER A 611 12.49 -3.06 25.24
N ALA A 612 11.59 -3.93 25.69
CA ALA A 612 11.93 -5.15 26.42
C ALA A 612 11.14 -6.34 25.87
N SER A 613 11.79 -7.48 25.84
CA SER A 613 11.22 -8.77 25.48
C SER A 613 11.65 -9.80 26.49
N TYR A 614 10.70 -10.57 27.04
CA TYR A 614 10.96 -11.59 28.03
C TYR A 614 10.31 -12.92 27.66
N VAL A 615 11.12 -13.94 27.40
CA VAL A 615 10.70 -15.30 27.06
C VAL A 615 10.52 -16.10 28.35
N MET A 616 9.29 -16.15 28.84
CA MET A 616 8.97 -16.83 30.09
C MET A 616 9.00 -18.37 29.94
N SER A 617 8.69 -18.86 28.74
CA SER A 617 8.70 -20.31 28.45
C SER A 617 10.07 -20.96 28.55
N ASP A 618 11.17 -20.20 28.49
CA ASP A 618 12.52 -20.75 28.57
C ASP A 618 13.00 -20.99 30.02
N HIS A 619 12.13 -20.77 31.01
CA HIS A 619 12.39 -21.13 32.39
C HIS A 619 11.96 -22.55 32.73
N ASP A 620 12.71 -23.18 33.62
CA ASP A 620 12.46 -24.57 34.07
C ASP A 620 11.14 -24.72 34.84
N TRP A 621 10.69 -23.67 35.51
CA TRP A 621 9.41 -23.63 36.23
C TRP A 621 8.18 -23.49 35.31
N PHE A 622 8.37 -23.11 34.02
CA PHE A 622 7.25 -22.88 33.11
C PHE A 622 6.65 -24.21 32.65
N PRO A 623 5.32 -24.41 32.79
CA PRO A 623 4.68 -25.66 32.40
C PRO A 623 4.52 -25.75 30.88
N LYS A 624 5.39 -26.49 30.20
CA LYS A 624 5.39 -26.68 28.73
C LYS A 624 4.36 -27.69 28.18
N THR A 625 3.43 -28.13 28.98
CA THR A 625 2.48 -29.18 28.58
C THR A 625 1.58 -28.75 27.40
N PHE A 626 1.03 -27.55 27.45
CA PHE A 626 0.15 -27.05 26.39
C PHE A 626 0.75 -25.81 25.71
N VAL A 627 1.54 -25.00 26.41
CA VAL A 627 2.18 -23.78 25.91
C VAL A 627 3.68 -24.03 25.84
N GLN A 628 4.23 -24.07 24.65
CA GLN A 628 5.65 -24.28 24.40
C GLN A 628 6.42 -22.98 24.37
N ASP A 629 5.81 -21.94 23.81
CA ASP A 629 6.39 -20.60 23.72
C ASP A 629 5.49 -19.59 24.41
N PHE A 630 6.04 -18.79 25.30
CA PHE A 630 5.36 -17.66 25.91
C PHE A 630 6.33 -16.50 26.11
N LYS A 631 6.06 -15.41 25.40
CA LYS A 631 6.87 -14.20 25.41
C LYS A 631 5.98 -12.99 25.73
N VAL A 632 6.43 -12.13 26.63
CA VAL A 632 5.85 -10.81 26.87
C VAL A 632 6.76 -9.73 26.33
N ARG A 633 6.19 -8.63 25.88
CA ARG A 633 6.94 -7.55 25.26
C ARG A 633 6.35 -6.19 25.58
N ALA A 634 7.24 -5.20 25.69
CA ALA A 634 6.87 -3.80 25.87
C ALA A 634 7.81 -2.91 25.06
N ALA A 635 7.29 -1.83 24.51
CA ALA A 635 8.10 -0.85 23.81
C ALA A 635 7.54 0.55 23.99
N LEU A 636 8.46 1.51 24.00
CA LEU A 636 8.20 2.94 24.01
C LEU A 636 9.19 3.59 23.03
N GLY A 637 8.69 4.42 22.14
CA GLY A 637 9.56 5.14 21.21
C GLY A 637 8.90 6.36 20.61
N GLU A 638 9.72 7.16 19.97
CA GLU A 638 9.31 8.36 19.27
C GLU A 638 9.77 8.32 17.81
N SER A 639 8.97 8.89 16.93
CA SER A 639 9.27 9.13 15.52
C SER A 639 8.71 10.48 15.09
N GLY A 640 9.14 10.99 13.95
CA GLY A 640 8.69 12.28 13.43
C GLY A 640 7.93 12.17 12.10
N LYS A 641 7.36 13.32 11.69
CA LYS A 641 6.89 13.59 10.34
C LYS A 641 7.30 15.01 9.98
N ALA A 642 8.08 15.14 8.89
CA ALA A 642 8.57 16.45 8.44
C ALA A 642 7.47 17.27 7.76
N PRO A 643 7.54 18.61 7.83
CA PRO A 643 6.75 19.50 6.97
C PRO A 643 7.18 19.36 5.50
N GLY A 644 6.37 19.90 4.59
CA GLY A 644 6.72 19.99 3.17
C GLY A 644 7.88 20.96 2.91
N ALA A 645 8.51 20.82 1.74
CA ALA A 645 9.75 21.51 1.39
C ALA A 645 9.74 23.04 1.58
N PHE A 646 8.59 23.69 1.39
CA PHE A 646 8.43 25.14 1.48
C PHE A 646 7.51 25.60 2.61
N ASP A 647 7.01 24.71 3.45
CA ASP A 647 6.03 25.04 4.49
C ASP A 647 6.58 26.06 5.51
N ALA A 648 7.89 26.04 5.76
CA ALA A 648 8.57 26.99 6.65
C ALA A 648 8.95 28.31 5.98
N VAL A 649 8.91 28.40 4.65
CA VAL A 649 9.49 29.50 3.89
C VAL A 649 8.44 30.54 3.56
N ARG A 650 8.82 31.84 3.65
CA ARG A 650 7.98 32.92 3.13
C ARG A 650 7.98 32.90 1.62
N THR A 651 6.79 32.95 1.01
CA THR A 651 6.63 32.91 -0.43
C THR A 651 5.82 34.09 -0.96
N TRP A 652 5.99 34.39 -2.26
CA TRP A 652 5.34 35.43 -2.98
C TRP A 652 4.84 34.88 -4.30
N ASP A 653 3.63 35.26 -4.70
CA ASP A 653 3.08 34.85 -5.99
C ASP A 653 3.34 35.98 -7.02
N PRO A 654 3.82 35.66 -8.22
CA PRO A 654 3.97 36.67 -9.29
C PRO A 654 2.59 37.09 -9.80
N VAL A 655 2.43 38.37 -10.03
CA VAL A 655 1.22 38.96 -10.62
C VAL A 655 1.60 39.90 -11.75
N ALA A 656 0.72 39.98 -12.76
CA ALA A 656 0.83 41.04 -13.75
C ALA A 656 0.31 42.33 -13.12
N GLY A 657 1.14 43.35 -13.08
CA GLY A 657 0.75 44.71 -12.76
C GLY A 657 0.17 45.46 -13.99
N ASP A 658 0.07 46.80 -13.87
CA ASP A 658 -0.38 47.63 -14.95
C ASP A 658 0.57 47.54 -16.16
N ASP A 659 0.02 47.51 -17.38
CA ASP A 659 0.77 47.34 -18.64
C ASP A 659 1.65 46.04 -18.68
N GLY A 660 1.32 45.02 -17.87
CA GLY A 660 2.05 43.75 -17.86
C GLY A 660 3.38 43.78 -17.10
N VAL A 661 3.67 44.85 -16.37
CA VAL A 661 4.86 44.92 -15.53
C VAL A 661 4.76 43.85 -14.43
N PRO A 662 5.79 42.99 -14.23
CA PRO A 662 5.74 41.96 -13.22
C PRO A 662 5.73 42.55 -11.81
N GLY A 663 4.82 42.07 -10.99
CA GLY A 663 4.69 42.38 -9.57
C GLY A 663 4.65 41.15 -8.72
N PHE A 664 4.63 41.30 -7.40
CA PHE A 664 4.52 40.20 -6.45
C PHE A 664 3.44 40.50 -5.41
N THR A 665 2.64 39.50 -5.09
CA THR A 665 1.73 39.53 -3.94
C THR A 665 2.22 38.60 -2.86
N PRO A 666 2.07 38.91 -1.56
CA PRO A 666 2.35 37.99 -0.49
C PRO A 666 1.50 36.74 -0.62
N ALA A 667 2.12 35.57 -0.54
CA ALA A 667 1.43 34.30 -0.60
C ALA A 667 1.42 33.62 0.77
N GLN A 668 2.53 33.08 1.22
CA GLN A 668 2.70 32.41 2.50
C GLN A 668 3.61 33.22 3.43
N ARG A 669 3.21 33.38 4.69
CA ARG A 669 3.95 34.15 5.70
C ARG A 669 5.33 33.57 6.00
N GLY A 670 5.43 32.24 6.02
CA GLY A 670 6.59 31.50 6.50
C GLY A 670 6.62 31.41 8.03
N ASN A 671 7.15 30.30 8.53
CA ASN A 671 7.32 30.03 9.94
C ASN A 671 8.75 29.50 10.20
N PRO A 672 9.69 30.36 10.66
CA PRO A 672 11.07 29.94 10.90
C PRO A 672 11.22 28.94 12.05
N ASP A 673 10.19 28.79 12.89
CA ASP A 673 10.15 27.87 14.03
C ASP A 673 9.37 26.58 13.72
N LEU A 674 9.04 26.33 12.42
CA LEU A 674 8.31 25.15 12.00
C LEU A 674 9.18 23.90 12.15
N GLY A 675 8.72 22.96 12.98
CA GLY A 675 9.36 21.68 13.22
C GLY A 675 8.56 20.49 12.74
N PRO A 676 9.08 19.26 12.91
CA PRO A 676 8.33 18.05 12.62
C PRO A 676 7.24 17.79 13.66
N GLU A 677 6.19 17.11 13.24
CA GLU A 677 5.28 16.44 14.16
C GLU A 677 6.03 15.33 14.91
N ARG A 678 5.68 15.06 16.17
CA ARG A 678 6.32 14.06 17.02
C ARG A 678 5.29 13.05 17.51
N THR A 679 5.43 11.81 17.06
CA THR A 679 4.59 10.70 17.51
C THR A 679 5.34 9.87 18.55
N ARG A 680 4.79 9.81 19.77
CA ARG A 680 5.22 8.92 20.84
C ARG A 680 4.24 7.77 20.96
N GLU A 681 4.74 6.55 21.04
CA GLU A 681 3.90 5.36 21.14
C GLU A 681 4.38 4.42 22.22
N VAL A 682 3.42 3.86 22.97
CA VAL A 682 3.59 2.78 23.92
C VAL A 682 2.94 1.53 23.34
N GLU A 683 3.65 0.42 23.35
CA GLU A 683 3.16 -0.90 22.99
C GLU A 683 3.34 -1.87 24.14
N LEU A 684 2.31 -2.68 24.38
CA LEU A 684 2.35 -3.84 25.29
C LEU A 684 1.81 -5.05 24.53
N GLY A 685 2.46 -6.20 24.67
CA GLY A 685 2.00 -7.37 23.94
C GLY A 685 2.54 -8.68 24.51
N PHE A 686 1.99 -9.76 23.96
CA PHE A 686 2.46 -11.11 24.22
C PHE A 686 2.34 -11.98 22.98
N ASP A 687 3.21 -12.97 22.90
CA ASP A 687 3.22 -13.96 21.83
C ASP A 687 3.17 -15.34 22.48
N VAL A 688 2.25 -16.22 22.02
CA VAL A 688 2.02 -17.57 22.55
C VAL A 688 2.12 -18.58 21.43
N GLY A 689 2.91 -19.62 21.63
CA GLY A 689 2.93 -20.84 20.82
C GLY A 689 2.44 -22.01 21.67
N ALA A 690 1.40 -22.71 21.23
CA ALA A 690 0.78 -23.78 21.98
C ALA A 690 0.48 -25.01 21.12
N PHE A 691 0.24 -26.16 21.78
CA PHE A 691 -0.12 -27.43 21.16
C PHE A 691 0.90 -27.89 20.10
N ASP A 692 2.17 -27.89 20.47
CA ASP A 692 3.31 -28.26 19.60
C ASP A 692 3.35 -27.41 18.32
N GLY A 693 3.16 -26.08 18.48
CA GLY A 693 3.18 -25.12 17.39
C GLY A 693 1.93 -25.11 16.52
N ARG A 694 0.85 -25.81 16.91
CA ARG A 694 -0.41 -25.80 16.17
C ARG A 694 -1.23 -24.55 16.37
N LEU A 695 -1.09 -23.87 17.50
CA LEU A 695 -1.77 -22.62 17.81
C LEU A 695 -0.75 -21.53 18.08
N GLY A 696 -0.87 -20.42 17.41
CA GLY A 696 -0.12 -19.20 17.65
C GLY A 696 -1.05 -18.05 17.93
N ILE A 697 -0.78 -17.27 18.97
CA ILE A 697 -1.51 -16.06 19.31
C ILE A 697 -0.51 -14.94 19.50
N GLU A 698 -0.72 -13.83 18.80
CA GLU A 698 0.03 -12.58 18.97
C GLU A 698 -0.96 -11.48 19.32
N ALA A 699 -0.79 -10.83 20.45
CA ALA A 699 -1.66 -9.74 20.88
C ALA A 699 -0.84 -8.49 21.21
N THR A 700 -1.35 -7.34 20.83
CA THR A 700 -0.73 -6.04 21.08
C THR A 700 -1.79 -5.02 21.47
N TYR A 701 -1.55 -4.29 22.53
CA TYR A 701 -2.17 -3.01 22.82
C TYR A 701 -1.21 -1.90 22.43
N PHE A 702 -1.70 -0.83 21.82
CA PHE A 702 -0.92 0.36 21.49
C PHE A 702 -1.67 1.64 21.86
N ASP A 703 -0.90 2.67 22.24
CA ASP A 703 -1.37 4.07 22.43
C ASP A 703 -0.31 5.00 21.82
N ALA A 704 -0.65 5.59 20.69
CA ALA A 704 0.17 6.51 19.92
C ALA A 704 -0.38 7.93 20.05
N ARG A 705 0.50 8.90 20.34
CA ARG A 705 0.15 10.32 20.42
C ARG A 705 1.10 11.15 19.60
N THR A 706 0.55 11.91 18.66
CA THR A 706 1.27 12.90 17.88
C THR A 706 1.04 14.27 18.50
N ARG A 707 2.11 14.88 18.95
CA ARG A 707 2.20 16.25 19.44
C ARG A 707 2.84 17.12 18.39
N ASP A 708 2.69 18.43 18.57
CA ASP A 708 3.21 19.39 17.61
C ASP A 708 2.69 19.14 16.19
N ALA A 709 1.43 18.60 16.11
CA ALA A 709 0.81 18.31 14.83
C ALA A 709 0.67 19.59 14.01
N LEU A 710 1.00 19.48 12.73
CA LEU A 710 0.99 20.59 11.79
C LEU A 710 -0.45 20.93 11.39
N ILE A 711 -0.89 22.13 11.74
CA ILE A 711 -2.23 22.62 11.48
C ILE A 711 -2.15 23.86 10.60
N PRO A 712 -2.94 23.95 9.50
CA PRO A 712 -3.05 25.15 8.69
C PRO A 712 -3.84 26.21 9.44
N VAL A 713 -3.17 27.30 9.83
CA VAL A 713 -3.75 28.46 10.51
C VAL A 713 -3.97 29.58 9.50
N THR A 714 -5.17 30.18 9.54
CA THR A 714 -5.49 31.35 8.74
C THR A 714 -5.23 32.60 9.56
N TYR A 715 -4.39 33.48 9.06
CA TYR A 715 -4.11 34.79 9.66
C TYR A 715 -5.11 35.86 9.20
N SER A 716 -5.13 36.98 9.91
CA SER A 716 -5.95 38.10 9.52
C SER A 716 -5.49 38.63 8.13
N PRO A 717 -6.41 38.91 7.20
CA PRO A 717 -6.06 39.52 5.91
C PRO A 717 -5.30 40.83 6.02
N SER A 718 -5.41 41.55 7.15
CA SER A 718 -4.67 42.78 7.45
C SER A 718 -3.14 42.56 7.54
N GLU A 719 -2.69 41.33 7.73
CA GLU A 719 -1.26 40.95 7.68
C GLU A 719 -0.73 40.84 6.23
N GLY A 720 -1.60 40.94 5.24
CA GLY A 720 -1.27 40.93 3.83
C GLY A 720 -1.05 39.54 3.21
N PHE A 721 -1.10 38.45 3.96
CA PHE A 721 -0.93 37.11 3.45
C PHE A 721 -2.27 36.40 3.23
N THR A 722 -2.43 35.73 2.09
CA THR A 722 -3.70 35.13 1.67
C THR A 722 -3.77 33.62 1.87
N ARG A 723 -2.63 32.97 2.05
CA ARG A 723 -2.55 31.51 2.27
C ARG A 723 -2.48 31.20 3.76
N THR A 724 -2.97 30.00 4.11
CA THR A 724 -2.76 29.43 5.45
C THR A 724 -1.29 29.14 5.69
N GLN A 725 -0.86 29.22 6.95
CA GLN A 725 0.47 28.88 7.42
C GLN A 725 0.38 27.66 8.33
N LEU A 726 1.28 26.68 8.13
CA LEU A 726 1.39 25.56 9.06
C LEU A 726 2.05 25.98 10.38
N GLU A 727 1.47 25.51 11.46
CA GLU A 727 1.98 25.69 12.82
C GLU A 727 1.96 24.40 13.62
N ASN A 728 2.92 24.23 14.52
CA ASN A 728 3.04 23.09 15.42
C ASN A 728 2.18 23.29 16.68
N VAL A 729 0.86 23.14 16.56
CA VAL A 729 -0.08 23.49 17.64
C VAL A 729 -1.08 22.40 17.98
N GLY A 730 -1.07 21.26 17.30
CA GLY A 730 -2.06 20.20 17.46
C GLY A 730 -1.59 19.01 18.29
N GLU A 731 -2.57 18.29 18.89
CA GLU A 731 -2.34 16.97 19.48
C GLU A 731 -3.45 16.01 19.05
N ILE A 732 -3.05 14.90 18.44
CA ILE A 732 -3.94 13.81 18.01
C ILE A 732 -3.42 12.47 18.52
N GLY A 733 -4.26 11.44 18.55
CA GLY A 733 -3.77 10.12 18.91
C GLY A 733 -4.66 8.98 18.48
N ASN A 734 -4.05 7.81 18.42
CA ASN A 734 -4.67 6.55 18.07
C ASN A 734 -4.33 5.50 19.13
N LYS A 735 -5.34 4.76 19.59
CA LYS A 735 -5.11 3.63 20.48
C LYS A 735 -5.95 2.44 20.09
N GLY A 736 -5.48 1.24 20.40
CA GLY A 736 -6.23 0.07 19.99
C GLY A 736 -5.59 -1.27 20.37
N TYR A 737 -6.25 -2.31 19.86
CA TYR A 737 -5.86 -3.69 20.06
C TYR A 737 -5.68 -4.37 18.72
N GLU A 738 -4.64 -5.18 18.62
CA GLU A 738 -4.33 -6.04 17.49
C GLU A 738 -4.17 -7.46 18.01
N VAL A 739 -4.91 -8.41 17.44
CA VAL A 739 -4.81 -9.82 17.79
C VAL A 739 -4.73 -10.64 16.51
N SER A 740 -3.72 -11.49 16.40
CA SER A 740 -3.57 -12.48 15.33
C SER A 740 -3.58 -13.87 15.94
N ILE A 741 -4.46 -14.71 15.46
CA ILE A 741 -4.57 -16.12 15.87
C ILE A 741 -4.33 -16.97 14.63
N ASN A 742 -3.31 -17.83 14.66
CA ASN A 742 -2.99 -18.78 13.60
C ASN A 742 -3.15 -20.17 14.17
N GLY A 743 -3.89 -21.03 13.49
CA GLY A 743 -4.16 -22.38 13.95
C GLY A 743 -4.02 -23.42 12.85
N ALA A 744 -3.42 -24.57 13.18
CA ALA A 744 -3.43 -25.78 12.37
C ALA A 744 -4.37 -26.80 13.03
N PHE A 745 -5.61 -26.86 12.54
CA PHE A 745 -6.66 -27.71 13.12
C PHE A 745 -6.42 -29.18 12.86
N VAL A 746 -5.99 -29.51 11.65
CA VAL A 746 -5.58 -30.86 11.23
C VAL A 746 -4.23 -30.75 10.54
N ARG A 747 -3.31 -31.66 10.90
CA ARG A 747 -1.98 -31.71 10.30
C ARG A 747 -1.51 -33.15 10.20
N ASN A 748 -1.65 -33.73 9.01
CA ASN A 748 -1.11 -35.04 8.69
C ASN A 748 -0.84 -35.16 7.18
N ALA A 749 -0.22 -36.21 6.73
CA ALA A 749 0.16 -36.42 5.33
C ALA A 749 -1.04 -36.46 4.34
N THR A 750 -2.26 -36.70 4.82
CA THR A 750 -3.46 -36.77 3.97
C THR A 750 -4.22 -35.47 3.95
N LEU A 751 -4.32 -34.77 5.08
CA LEU A 751 -5.13 -33.58 5.24
C LEU A 751 -4.36 -32.57 6.09
N GLU A 752 -4.22 -31.35 5.55
CA GLU A 752 -3.74 -30.19 6.27
C GLU A 752 -4.84 -29.12 6.24
N TRP A 753 -5.30 -28.70 7.43
CA TRP A 753 -6.30 -27.66 7.57
C TRP A 753 -5.80 -26.63 8.56
N SER A 754 -5.62 -25.41 8.08
CA SER A 754 -5.16 -24.27 8.88
C SER A 754 -6.11 -23.08 8.73
N GLY A 755 -6.06 -22.18 9.71
CA GLY A 755 -6.84 -20.96 9.71
C GLY A 755 -6.10 -19.82 10.38
N ARG A 756 -6.47 -18.60 10.00
CA ARG A 756 -5.98 -17.35 10.58
C ARG A 756 -7.15 -16.42 10.87
N LEU A 757 -7.15 -15.86 12.05
CA LEU A 757 -8.06 -14.77 12.44
C LEU A 757 -7.24 -13.56 12.83
N ASN A 758 -7.46 -12.44 12.16
CA ASN A 758 -6.90 -11.15 12.56
C ASN A 758 -8.02 -10.22 13.04
N VAL A 759 -7.80 -9.60 14.17
CA VAL A 759 -8.70 -8.64 14.79
C VAL A 759 -7.95 -7.36 15.07
N THR A 760 -8.44 -6.25 14.57
CA THR A 760 -7.93 -4.91 14.88
C THR A 760 -9.09 -4.01 15.30
N ARG A 761 -8.93 -3.32 16.40
CA ARG A 761 -9.83 -2.27 16.84
C ARG A 761 -9.02 -1.03 17.17
N THR A 762 -9.31 0.07 16.46
CA THR A 762 -8.61 1.34 16.62
C THR A 762 -9.61 2.44 16.99
N ARG A 763 -9.20 3.33 17.89
CA ARG A 763 -9.93 4.55 18.21
C ARG A 763 -8.98 5.73 18.04
N SER A 764 -9.37 6.67 17.18
CA SER A 764 -8.69 7.94 16.99
C SER A 764 -9.33 9.03 17.86
N ASN A 765 -8.54 10.00 18.32
CA ASN A 765 -9.02 11.16 19.07
C ASN A 765 -8.17 12.40 18.79
N THR A 766 -8.81 13.55 18.74
CA THR A 766 -8.20 14.87 18.69
C THR A 766 -8.15 15.44 20.11
N TYR A 767 -6.96 15.71 20.61
CA TYR A 767 -6.78 16.24 21.97
C TYR A 767 -6.68 17.76 21.97
N ASP A 768 -6.02 18.31 20.94
CA ASP A 768 -5.85 19.74 20.74
C ASP A 768 -5.79 20.13 19.26
N ILE A 769 -6.29 21.31 18.93
CA ILE A 769 -6.27 21.93 17.59
C ILE A 769 -5.89 23.41 17.65
N GLY A 770 -5.20 23.83 18.71
CA GLY A 770 -4.84 25.22 18.95
C GLY A 770 -6.08 26.09 19.26
N SER A 771 -6.08 27.31 18.78
CA SER A 771 -7.15 28.29 19.02
C SER A 771 -8.39 28.09 18.11
N ALA A 772 -8.32 27.20 17.12
CA ALA A 772 -9.41 26.98 16.20
C ALA A 772 -10.55 26.17 16.87
N PRO A 773 -11.83 26.55 16.70
CA PRO A 773 -12.96 25.78 17.22
C PRO A 773 -13.15 24.46 16.46
N SER A 774 -12.82 24.46 15.18
CA SER A 774 -12.80 23.30 14.29
C SER A 774 -11.92 23.58 13.08
N ILE A 775 -11.44 22.52 12.43
CA ILE A 775 -10.69 22.61 11.18
C ILE A 775 -11.51 21.88 10.12
N SER A 776 -11.99 22.61 9.12
CA SER A 776 -12.67 22.00 7.98
C SER A 776 -11.67 21.26 7.09
N THR A 777 -11.96 19.99 6.82
CA THR A 777 -11.18 19.17 5.88
C THR A 777 -11.94 18.94 4.56
N GLY A 778 -13.03 19.70 4.36
CA GLY A 778 -13.88 19.59 3.18
C GLY A 778 -14.88 18.43 3.27
N LEU A 779 -15.80 18.34 2.30
CA LEU A 779 -16.73 17.21 2.15
C LEU A 779 -17.59 16.90 3.39
N SER A 780 -18.00 17.92 4.14
CA SER A 780 -18.74 17.79 5.41
C SER A 780 -17.94 17.11 6.53
N THR A 781 -16.62 17.15 6.44
CA THR A 781 -15.73 16.62 7.48
C THR A 781 -14.98 17.75 8.17
N GLU A 782 -14.79 17.55 9.45
CA GLU A 782 -14.07 18.48 10.32
C GLU A 782 -13.22 17.71 11.32
N ILE A 783 -12.22 18.39 11.84
CA ILE A 783 -11.45 17.96 12.99
C ILE A 783 -11.89 18.81 14.17
N ARG A 784 -12.38 18.17 15.23
CA ARG A 784 -12.81 18.80 16.47
C ARG A 784 -12.21 18.12 17.66
N LYS A 785 -11.89 18.88 18.69
CA LYS A 785 -11.41 18.37 19.98
C LYS A 785 -12.39 17.35 20.57
N GLY A 786 -11.88 16.20 21.02
CA GLY A 786 -12.66 15.11 21.59
C GLY A 786 -13.19 14.08 20.58
N TYR A 787 -13.00 14.30 19.28
CA TYR A 787 -13.48 13.41 18.21
C TYR A 787 -12.33 12.85 17.36
N ALA A 788 -12.66 11.91 16.49
CA ALA A 788 -11.68 11.29 15.59
C ALA A 788 -11.19 12.26 14.50
N VAL A 789 -10.06 11.93 13.90
CA VAL A 789 -9.37 12.70 12.85
C VAL A 789 -9.54 12.03 11.48
N PRO A 790 -10.31 12.64 10.53
CA PRO A 790 -11.43 13.55 10.72
C PRO A 790 -12.74 12.81 11.02
N ALA A 791 -13.83 13.56 11.24
CA ALA A 791 -15.16 13.01 11.36
C ALA A 791 -16.18 13.82 10.54
N TYR A 792 -17.33 13.21 10.21
CA TYR A 792 -18.43 13.91 9.53
C TYR A 792 -19.25 14.74 10.51
N TYR A 793 -19.57 15.97 10.09
CA TYR A 793 -20.42 16.89 10.83
C TYR A 793 -21.47 17.52 9.93
N GLY A 794 -22.59 17.84 10.51
CA GLY A 794 -23.67 18.54 9.82
C GLY A 794 -24.97 18.55 10.62
N THR A 795 -25.99 19.14 10.03
CA THR A 795 -27.33 19.15 10.58
C THR A 795 -27.88 17.73 10.61
N ARG A 796 -28.27 17.27 11.79
CA ARG A 796 -28.80 15.93 12.05
C ARG A 796 -30.31 15.93 12.09
N ILE A 797 -30.94 14.88 11.53
CA ILE A 797 -32.37 14.62 11.73
C ILE A 797 -32.52 13.92 13.05
N LEU A 798 -33.28 14.56 13.98
CA LEU A 798 -33.45 14.10 15.36
C LEU A 798 -34.50 13.00 15.52
N ASN A 799 -35.42 12.91 14.55
CA ASN A 799 -36.53 11.94 14.52
C ASN A 799 -36.54 11.06 13.27
N PRO A 800 -35.40 10.42 12.85
CA PRO A 800 -35.23 9.83 11.52
C PRO A 800 -36.29 8.75 11.20
N ASP A 801 -36.70 7.97 12.18
CA ASP A 801 -37.60 6.82 12.04
C ASP A 801 -39.05 7.14 12.35
N LYS A 802 -39.37 8.38 12.72
CA LYS A 802 -40.74 8.81 12.98
C LYS A 802 -41.47 9.18 11.70
N PHE A 803 -42.78 8.90 11.64
CA PHE A 803 -43.66 9.26 10.52
C PHE A 803 -44.14 10.72 10.59
N GLU A 804 -43.27 11.61 10.95
CA GLU A 804 -43.49 13.04 11.16
C GLU A 804 -42.61 13.87 10.19
N ALA A 805 -42.78 15.19 10.25
CA ALA A 805 -41.85 16.11 9.57
C ALA A 805 -40.45 16.01 10.17
N PRO A 806 -39.37 16.16 9.34
CA PRO A 806 -38.00 16.12 9.86
C PRO A 806 -37.76 17.23 10.89
N GLN A 807 -37.31 16.84 12.10
CA GLN A 807 -36.82 17.76 13.11
C GLN A 807 -35.30 17.83 13.00
N LEU A 808 -34.78 19.03 12.78
CA LEU A 808 -33.37 19.23 12.53
C LEU A 808 -32.63 19.77 13.75
N SER A 809 -31.40 19.33 13.98
CA SER A 809 -30.52 19.95 14.98
C SER A 809 -30.24 21.41 14.63
N THR A 810 -30.15 22.26 15.67
CA THR A 810 -29.83 23.69 15.53
C THR A 810 -28.33 23.95 15.26
N THR A 811 -27.49 22.97 15.56
CA THR A 811 -26.05 23.02 15.41
C THR A 811 -25.56 21.85 14.56
N ASN A 812 -24.32 21.97 14.01
CA ASN A 812 -23.65 20.85 13.37
C ASN A 812 -23.23 19.81 14.41
N GLU A 813 -23.84 18.63 14.33
CA GLU A 813 -23.56 17.49 15.18
C GLU A 813 -22.63 16.48 14.52
N PHE A 814 -22.07 15.58 15.31
CA PHE A 814 -21.32 14.43 14.84
C PHE A 814 -22.24 13.46 14.09
N LEU A 815 -21.89 13.13 12.86
CA LEU A 815 -22.66 12.24 11.97
C LEU A 815 -22.01 10.88 11.75
N GLY A 816 -20.69 10.75 11.97
CA GLY A 816 -20.01 9.48 11.80
C GLY A 816 -18.49 9.61 11.64
N LEU A 817 -17.81 8.47 11.76
CA LEU A 817 -16.35 8.35 11.58
C LEU A 817 -16.01 8.14 10.11
N VAL A 818 -14.93 8.75 9.64
CA VAL A 818 -14.50 8.63 8.23
C VAL A 818 -13.77 7.31 7.96
N TYR A 819 -12.98 6.81 8.91
CA TYR A 819 -12.15 5.62 8.73
C TYR A 819 -12.64 4.44 9.56
N PRO A 820 -12.45 3.20 9.07
CA PRO A 820 -12.83 1.99 9.80
C PRO A 820 -12.13 1.91 11.15
N THR A 821 -12.91 1.57 12.19
CA THR A 821 -12.39 1.35 13.54
C THR A 821 -12.32 -0.12 13.92
N ARG A 822 -12.92 -1.00 13.12
CA ARG A 822 -12.97 -2.45 13.31
C ARG A 822 -12.57 -3.13 12.01
N LEU A 823 -11.49 -3.90 12.05
CA LEU A 823 -11.01 -4.68 10.93
C LEU A 823 -10.90 -6.13 11.40
N TYR A 824 -11.66 -7.02 10.77
CA TYR A 824 -11.60 -8.44 11.05
C TYR A 824 -11.33 -9.19 9.77
N SER A 825 -10.40 -10.13 9.79
CA SER A 825 -10.18 -11.02 8.66
C SER A 825 -10.10 -12.47 9.10
N LEU A 826 -10.69 -13.33 8.28
CA LEU A 826 -10.68 -14.76 8.47
C LEU A 826 -10.13 -15.40 7.21
N GLY A 827 -9.02 -16.11 7.35
CA GLY A 827 -8.43 -16.93 6.29
C GLY A 827 -8.45 -18.40 6.68
N THR A 828 -8.67 -19.28 5.70
CA THR A 828 -8.53 -20.73 5.91
C THR A 828 -7.94 -21.39 4.68
N SER A 829 -7.07 -22.38 4.90
CA SER A 829 -6.46 -23.20 3.86
C SER A 829 -6.68 -24.67 4.18
N LEU A 830 -7.18 -25.42 3.21
CA LEU A 830 -7.44 -26.85 3.30
C LEU A 830 -6.71 -27.56 2.17
N SER A 831 -5.70 -28.36 2.49
CA SER A 831 -4.91 -29.12 1.51
C SER A 831 -5.13 -30.63 1.69
N TYR A 832 -5.51 -31.31 0.61
CA TYR A 832 -5.71 -32.76 0.57
C TYR A 832 -4.58 -33.43 -0.21
N LYS A 833 -3.82 -34.30 0.48
CA LYS A 833 -2.67 -35.07 -0.05
C LYS A 833 -1.66 -34.16 -0.81
N ASN A 834 -1.56 -32.90 -0.45
CA ASN A 834 -0.78 -31.91 -1.22
C ASN A 834 -1.13 -31.84 -2.74
N LEU A 835 -2.23 -32.48 -3.12
CA LEU A 835 -2.72 -32.53 -4.51
C LEU A 835 -3.69 -31.39 -4.80
N LEU A 836 -4.60 -31.14 -3.88
CA LEU A 836 -5.64 -30.12 -4.02
C LEU A 836 -5.64 -29.22 -2.80
N THR A 837 -5.54 -27.92 -3.00
CA THR A 837 -5.60 -26.92 -1.92
C THR A 837 -6.71 -25.92 -2.19
N LEU A 838 -7.57 -25.71 -1.19
CA LEU A 838 -8.61 -24.68 -1.16
C LEU A 838 -8.17 -23.58 -0.20
N ASP A 839 -8.11 -22.33 -0.66
CA ASP A 839 -7.84 -21.16 0.15
C ASP A 839 -9.02 -20.18 0.09
N VAL A 840 -9.43 -19.68 1.26
CA VAL A 840 -10.52 -18.71 1.38
C VAL A 840 -10.09 -17.59 2.31
N LEU A 841 -10.35 -16.33 1.91
CA LEU A 841 -10.08 -15.13 2.71
C LEU A 841 -11.29 -14.20 2.69
N GLY A 842 -11.83 -13.91 3.86
CA GLY A 842 -12.88 -12.92 4.09
C GLY A 842 -12.38 -11.75 4.93
N GLU A 843 -12.96 -10.58 4.72
CA GLU A 843 -12.65 -9.36 5.46
C GLU A 843 -13.92 -8.59 5.82
N TYR A 844 -13.98 -8.13 7.05
CA TYR A 844 -14.96 -7.17 7.54
C TYR A 844 -14.27 -5.87 7.93
N GLN A 845 -14.77 -4.75 7.41
CA GLN A 845 -14.42 -3.41 7.86
C GLN A 845 -15.68 -2.71 8.37
N GLY A 846 -15.60 -2.07 9.52
CA GLY A 846 -16.77 -1.45 10.10
C GLY A 846 -16.50 -0.37 11.14
N GLY A 847 -17.59 0.23 11.60
CA GLY A 847 -17.58 1.34 12.55
C GLY A 847 -17.15 2.66 11.92
N HIS A 848 -17.48 2.86 10.63
CA HIS A 848 -17.25 4.09 9.90
C HIS A 848 -18.43 4.42 8.99
N SER A 849 -18.48 5.65 8.55
CA SER A 849 -19.48 6.17 7.62
C SER A 849 -18.85 6.64 6.33
N LEU A 850 -19.63 6.74 5.29
CA LEU A 850 -19.23 7.32 4.00
C LEU A 850 -20.30 8.26 3.49
N ALA A 851 -19.90 9.39 2.95
CA ALA A 851 -20.80 10.33 2.31
C ALA A 851 -21.19 9.80 0.91
N ASN A 852 -22.44 9.36 0.79
CA ASN A 852 -23.06 8.88 -0.45
C ASN A 852 -23.50 10.07 -1.30
N TRP A 853 -22.55 10.69 -1.99
CA TRP A 853 -22.84 11.80 -2.88
C TRP A 853 -23.55 11.37 -4.17
N ILE A 854 -23.46 10.12 -4.56
CA ILE A 854 -24.21 9.55 -5.68
C ILE A 854 -25.70 9.62 -5.35
N GLY A 855 -26.11 9.07 -4.19
CA GLY A 855 -27.48 9.12 -3.72
C GLY A 855 -28.02 10.54 -3.58
N TYR A 856 -27.22 11.43 -2.98
CA TYR A 856 -27.58 12.85 -2.83
C TYR A 856 -27.81 13.53 -4.18
N GLN A 857 -26.88 13.39 -5.12
CA GLN A 857 -26.96 14.03 -6.44
C GLN A 857 -28.14 13.48 -7.28
N ASN A 858 -28.39 12.19 -7.18
CA ASN A 858 -29.47 11.55 -7.92
C ASN A 858 -30.84 11.88 -7.29
N ALA A 859 -30.95 11.96 -5.96
CA ALA A 859 -32.16 12.42 -5.29
C ALA A 859 -32.48 13.88 -5.69
N ARG A 860 -31.48 14.77 -5.71
CA ARG A 860 -31.65 16.15 -6.18
C ARG A 860 -32.13 16.27 -7.63
N ARG A 861 -31.90 15.24 -8.45
CA ARG A 861 -32.33 15.19 -9.86
C ARG A 861 -33.63 14.45 -10.07
N GLY A 862 -34.23 13.86 -9.00
CA GLY A 862 -35.43 13.04 -9.11
C GLY A 862 -35.22 11.71 -9.81
N ILE A 863 -33.98 11.21 -9.84
CA ILE A 863 -33.61 9.95 -10.49
C ILE A 863 -33.04 8.92 -9.51
N PHE A 864 -33.27 9.12 -8.21
CA PHE A 864 -32.88 8.16 -7.19
C PHE A 864 -34.04 7.16 -6.96
N PRO A 865 -33.92 5.89 -7.39
CA PRO A 865 -35.04 4.95 -7.38
C PRO A 865 -35.66 4.75 -6.00
N LEU A 866 -34.86 4.78 -4.94
CA LEU A 866 -35.37 4.69 -3.56
C LEU A 866 -36.29 5.84 -3.15
N CYS A 867 -36.25 6.95 -3.88
CA CYS A 867 -37.11 8.10 -3.63
C CYS A 867 -38.42 8.09 -4.43
N TYR A 868 -38.58 7.27 -5.48
CA TYR A 868 -39.75 7.37 -6.38
C TYR A 868 -41.09 7.21 -5.64
N ALA A 869 -41.22 6.17 -4.83
CA ALA A 869 -42.43 5.95 -4.05
C ALA A 869 -42.66 7.08 -3.03
N THR A 870 -41.61 7.53 -2.36
CA THR A 870 -41.68 8.63 -1.39
C THR A 870 -42.04 9.96 -2.06
N GLU A 871 -41.44 10.27 -3.21
CA GLU A 871 -41.76 11.49 -3.96
C GLU A 871 -43.20 11.50 -4.46
N ALA A 872 -43.74 10.35 -4.93
CA ALA A 872 -45.13 10.23 -5.30
C ALA A 872 -46.06 10.56 -4.11
N LYS A 873 -45.78 10.03 -2.93
CA LYS A 873 -46.55 10.33 -1.66
C LYS A 873 -46.39 11.79 -1.25
N LEU A 874 -45.22 12.37 -1.34
CA LEU A 874 -45.00 13.79 -1.06
C LEU A 874 -45.75 14.70 -2.01
N ARG A 875 -45.87 14.32 -3.29
CA ARG A 875 -46.68 15.05 -4.30
C ARG A 875 -48.18 14.93 -3.99
N ALA A 876 -48.65 13.72 -3.64
CA ALA A 876 -50.06 13.53 -3.24
C ALA A 876 -50.40 14.37 -2.01
N ALA A 877 -49.54 14.40 -1.03
CA ALA A 877 -49.71 15.23 0.15
C ALA A 877 -49.73 16.74 -0.18
N ALA A 878 -48.86 17.18 -1.06
CA ALA A 878 -48.83 18.57 -1.55
C ALA A 878 -50.11 18.93 -2.36
N ALA A 879 -50.76 17.95 -2.96
CA ALA A 879 -52.04 18.08 -3.67
C ALA A 879 -53.25 17.97 -2.73
N GLY A 880 -53.06 17.79 -1.43
CA GLY A 880 -54.09 17.81 -0.40
C GLY A 880 -54.39 16.47 0.31
N ASP A 881 -53.76 15.37 -0.13
CA ASP A 881 -53.87 14.06 0.55
C ASP A 881 -52.81 13.93 1.64
N ALA A 882 -53.06 14.49 2.83
CA ALA A 882 -52.17 14.41 3.96
C ALA A 882 -51.93 12.97 4.45
N SER A 883 -52.89 12.03 4.17
CA SER A 883 -52.79 10.64 4.63
C SER A 883 -51.68 9.86 3.89
N ALA A 884 -51.28 10.32 2.71
CA ALA A 884 -50.19 9.75 1.93
C ALA A 884 -48.83 9.74 2.69
N LEU A 885 -48.68 10.52 3.73
CA LEU A 885 -47.46 10.61 4.54
C LEU A 885 -47.47 9.75 5.80
N ASN A 886 -48.53 9.02 6.12
CA ASN A 886 -48.66 8.27 7.35
C ASN A 886 -47.61 7.16 7.55
N ASP A 887 -47.00 6.68 6.48
CA ASP A 887 -45.96 5.64 6.45
C ASP A 887 -44.63 6.14 5.87
N VAL A 888 -44.43 7.46 5.77
CA VAL A 888 -43.20 8.08 5.28
C VAL A 888 -42.41 8.65 6.45
N THR A 889 -41.23 8.10 6.71
CA THR A 889 -40.39 8.54 7.84
C THR A 889 -39.77 9.93 7.58
N ALA A 890 -39.39 10.59 8.65
CA ALA A 890 -38.72 11.90 8.59
C ALA A 890 -37.45 11.86 7.72
N MET A 891 -36.66 10.80 7.85
CA MET A 891 -35.47 10.61 6.99
C MET A 891 -35.83 10.50 5.52
N GLN A 892 -36.86 9.72 5.17
CA GLN A 892 -37.33 9.59 3.79
C GLN A 892 -37.84 10.92 3.24
N ARG A 893 -38.61 11.68 4.05
CA ARG A 893 -39.08 13.03 3.65
C ARG A 893 -37.95 13.99 3.38
N ALA A 894 -36.87 13.94 4.20
CA ALA A 894 -35.69 14.81 4.03
C ALA A 894 -34.83 14.41 2.83
N ARG A 895 -34.59 13.12 2.65
CA ARG A 895 -33.76 12.59 1.53
C ARG A 895 -34.44 12.74 0.18
N CYS A 896 -35.78 12.59 0.15
CA CYS A 896 -36.57 12.56 -1.08
C CYS A 896 -37.45 13.81 -1.25
N ALA A 897 -37.08 14.93 -0.60
CA ALA A 897 -37.87 16.16 -0.63
C ALA A 897 -38.14 16.64 -2.06
N ILE A 898 -39.39 16.99 -2.36
CA ILE A 898 -39.79 17.55 -3.66
C ILE A 898 -39.14 18.91 -3.88
N ASN A 899 -39.09 19.72 -2.80
CA ASN A 899 -38.31 20.96 -2.83
C ASN A 899 -36.82 20.64 -2.66
N ARG A 900 -36.11 20.61 -3.78
CA ARG A 900 -34.68 20.24 -3.85
C ARG A 900 -33.76 21.16 -3.06
N ALA A 901 -34.18 22.39 -2.74
CA ALA A 901 -33.43 23.31 -1.89
C ALA A 901 -33.36 22.85 -0.41
N GLN A 902 -34.29 22.02 0.02
CA GLN A 902 -34.36 21.48 1.39
C GLN A 902 -33.48 20.23 1.59
N MET A 903 -32.95 19.65 0.51
CA MET A 903 -32.06 18.50 0.58
C MET A 903 -30.65 18.89 1.03
N SER A 904 -30.07 18.06 1.87
CA SER A 904 -28.67 18.19 2.31
C SER A 904 -27.88 16.93 2.05
N ASP A 905 -26.63 17.07 1.63
CA ASP A 905 -25.65 15.97 1.53
C ASP A 905 -25.42 15.25 2.87
N LYS A 906 -25.65 15.95 3.99
CA LYS A 906 -25.52 15.41 5.37
C LYS A 906 -26.49 14.27 5.64
N TYR A 907 -27.66 14.26 5.00
CA TYR A 907 -28.65 13.18 5.14
C TYR A 907 -28.22 11.89 4.44
N PHE A 908 -27.17 11.94 3.62
CA PHE A 908 -26.57 10.84 2.88
C PHE A 908 -25.22 10.40 3.47
N ILE A 909 -24.91 10.74 4.72
CA ILE A 909 -23.81 10.14 5.45
C ILE A 909 -24.33 8.83 6.07
N GLU A 910 -23.84 7.71 5.56
CA GLU A 910 -24.40 6.38 5.80
C GLU A 910 -23.38 5.46 6.45
N ASP A 911 -23.84 4.44 7.17
CA ASP A 911 -22.96 3.37 7.65
C ASP A 911 -22.29 2.69 6.43
N ALA A 912 -20.97 2.66 6.45
CA ALA A 912 -20.15 2.09 5.39
C ALA A 912 -19.52 0.74 5.80
N SER A 913 -20.06 0.11 6.85
CA SER A 913 -19.60 -1.21 7.28
C SER A 913 -19.90 -2.26 6.22
N PHE A 914 -18.95 -3.16 5.98
CA PHE A 914 -19.11 -4.21 4.98
C PHE A 914 -18.34 -5.48 5.34
N PHE A 915 -18.82 -6.60 4.82
CA PHE A 915 -18.07 -7.85 4.69
C PHE A 915 -17.83 -8.15 3.21
N LYS A 916 -16.58 -8.52 2.86
CA LYS A 916 -16.21 -8.99 1.52
C LYS A 916 -15.52 -10.35 1.57
N LEU A 917 -15.91 -11.24 0.66
CA LEU A 917 -15.17 -12.45 0.34
C LEU A 917 -14.05 -12.06 -0.63
N ARG A 918 -12.85 -11.82 -0.06
CA ARG A 918 -11.71 -11.25 -0.78
C ARG A 918 -11.13 -12.18 -1.80
N ASN A 919 -10.97 -13.45 -1.41
CA ASN A 919 -10.34 -14.45 -2.24
C ASN A 919 -10.91 -15.84 -1.98
N VAL A 920 -11.12 -16.59 -3.06
CA VAL A 920 -11.33 -18.03 -3.03
C VAL A 920 -10.46 -18.60 -4.14
N SER A 921 -9.59 -19.54 -3.82
CA SER A 921 -8.76 -20.23 -4.82
C SER A 921 -8.71 -21.73 -4.59
N VAL A 922 -8.67 -22.47 -5.67
CA VAL A 922 -8.45 -23.92 -5.71
C VAL A 922 -7.20 -24.16 -6.52
N THR A 923 -6.18 -24.70 -5.90
CA THR A 923 -4.91 -25.06 -6.54
C THR A 923 -4.80 -26.57 -6.67
N TRP A 924 -4.55 -27.03 -7.89
CA TRP A 924 -4.28 -28.40 -8.20
C TRP A 924 -2.80 -28.58 -8.55
N ASN A 925 -2.06 -29.28 -7.70
CA ASN A 925 -0.67 -29.64 -7.95
C ASN A 925 -0.63 -30.85 -8.90
N LEU A 926 -0.11 -30.64 -10.10
CA LEU A 926 -0.07 -31.64 -11.15
C LEU A 926 1.08 -32.63 -10.90
N PRO A 927 0.85 -33.93 -11.08
CA PRO A 927 1.94 -34.91 -10.97
C PRO A 927 3.04 -34.62 -12.00
N ALA A 928 4.31 -34.55 -11.58
CA ALA A 928 5.44 -34.24 -12.45
C ALA A 928 5.54 -35.17 -13.68
N ARG A 929 5.07 -36.43 -13.56
CA ARG A 929 5.01 -37.37 -14.68
C ARG A 929 4.11 -36.95 -15.85
N TRP A 930 3.20 -35.98 -15.63
CA TRP A 930 2.31 -35.52 -16.71
C TRP A 930 2.96 -34.46 -17.59
N ILE A 931 4.02 -33.81 -17.09
CA ILE A 931 4.74 -32.75 -17.79
C ILE A 931 6.24 -33.10 -17.81
N PRO A 932 6.70 -33.82 -18.85
CA PRO A 932 8.11 -34.21 -18.96
C PRO A 932 9.06 -33.03 -18.85
N GLY A 933 10.13 -33.17 -18.07
CA GLY A 933 11.13 -32.12 -17.85
C GLY A 933 10.75 -31.13 -16.73
N SER A 934 9.52 -31.11 -16.26
CA SER A 934 9.12 -30.24 -15.13
C SER A 934 9.47 -30.89 -13.78
N ARG A 935 9.90 -30.05 -12.83
CA ARG A 935 10.06 -30.41 -11.42
C ARG A 935 8.78 -30.21 -10.62
N SER A 936 8.00 -29.22 -11.00
CA SER A 936 6.73 -28.88 -10.39
C SER A 936 5.79 -28.25 -11.42
N ALA A 937 4.49 -28.53 -11.27
CA ALA A 937 3.46 -27.86 -12.03
C ALA A 937 2.19 -27.73 -11.20
N SER A 938 1.45 -26.65 -11.38
CA SER A 938 0.17 -26.44 -10.73
C SER A 938 -0.79 -25.62 -11.60
N LEU A 939 -2.07 -25.88 -11.42
CA LEU A 939 -3.17 -25.09 -11.99
C LEU A 939 -4.00 -24.54 -10.83
N MET A 940 -4.11 -23.23 -10.76
CA MET A 940 -4.95 -22.54 -9.78
C MET A 940 -6.13 -21.89 -10.50
N VAL A 941 -7.33 -22.09 -9.99
CA VAL A 941 -8.52 -21.31 -10.38
C VAL A 941 -8.94 -20.47 -9.18
N ALA A 942 -9.09 -19.19 -9.40
CA ALA A 942 -9.32 -18.25 -8.31
C ALA A 942 -10.33 -17.18 -8.68
N GLY A 943 -11.06 -16.74 -7.64
CA GLY A 943 -12.00 -15.63 -7.72
C GLY A 943 -11.74 -14.61 -6.62
N ARG A 944 -11.85 -13.33 -6.96
CA ARG A 944 -11.65 -12.22 -6.04
C ARG A 944 -12.89 -11.34 -5.96
N ASN A 945 -13.15 -10.76 -4.76
CA ASN A 945 -14.31 -9.90 -4.48
C ASN A 945 -15.64 -10.57 -4.89
N LEU A 946 -15.78 -11.87 -4.63
CA LEU A 946 -16.90 -12.69 -5.11
C LEU A 946 -18.23 -12.35 -4.45
N PHE A 947 -18.18 -11.89 -3.21
CA PHE A 947 -19.36 -11.55 -2.42
C PHE A 947 -19.09 -10.30 -1.58
N ARG A 948 -20.12 -9.44 -1.45
CA ARG A 948 -20.16 -8.27 -0.59
C ARG A 948 -21.48 -8.25 0.16
N LYS A 949 -21.45 -7.95 1.46
CA LYS A 949 -22.62 -7.63 2.28
C LYS A 949 -22.40 -6.29 2.95
N THR A 950 -23.33 -5.35 2.76
CA THR A 950 -23.31 -4.01 3.32
C THR A 950 -24.71 -3.42 3.30
N ASP A 951 -25.00 -2.50 4.22
CA ASP A 951 -26.23 -1.70 4.25
C ASP A 951 -26.01 -0.32 3.59
N TYR A 952 -24.83 -0.06 3.08
CA TYR A 952 -24.49 1.16 2.34
C TYR A 952 -25.24 1.21 1.00
N LEU A 953 -25.90 2.34 0.74
CA LEU A 953 -26.77 2.51 -0.44
C LEU A 953 -26.04 2.99 -1.69
N GLY A 954 -24.77 3.38 -1.60
CA GLY A 954 -23.95 3.75 -2.75
C GLY A 954 -23.31 2.55 -3.44
N SER A 955 -22.40 2.84 -4.39
CA SER A 955 -21.80 1.81 -5.25
C SER A 955 -20.92 0.82 -4.49
N ASP A 956 -20.02 1.30 -3.65
CA ASP A 956 -19.14 0.45 -2.81
C ASP A 956 -18.57 1.25 -1.63
N PRO A 957 -18.74 0.78 -0.39
CA PRO A 957 -18.26 1.50 0.80
C PRO A 957 -16.72 1.58 0.92
N GLU A 958 -15.99 0.79 0.16
CA GLU A 958 -14.52 0.79 0.18
C GLU A 958 -13.92 1.93 -0.66
N VAL A 959 -14.63 2.40 -1.69
CA VAL A 959 -14.13 3.38 -2.65
C VAL A 959 -14.32 4.81 -2.17
N ALA A 960 -13.34 5.64 -2.45
CA ALA A 960 -13.41 7.07 -2.18
C ALA A 960 -12.78 7.90 -3.31
N ASP A 961 -13.16 9.17 -3.41
CA ASP A 961 -12.58 10.12 -4.36
C ASP A 961 -11.07 10.24 -4.09
N ALA A 962 -10.25 10.07 -5.13
CA ALA A 962 -8.78 10.02 -5.03
C ALA A 962 -8.11 11.33 -4.59
N ARG A 963 -8.82 12.45 -4.67
CA ARG A 963 -8.32 13.76 -4.18
C ARG A 963 -7.99 13.73 -2.69
N ASP A 964 -8.56 12.79 -1.98
CA ASP A 964 -8.53 12.70 -0.54
C ASP A 964 -7.49 11.67 -0.05
N ALA A 965 -6.65 11.13 -0.96
CA ALA A 965 -5.62 10.18 -0.61
C ALA A 965 -4.36 10.88 -0.09
N GLY A 966 -3.97 10.59 1.13
CA GLY A 966 -2.70 11.06 1.70
C GLY A 966 -2.86 11.75 3.06
N ALA A 967 -3.48 12.92 3.12
CA ALA A 967 -3.73 13.61 4.38
C ALA A 967 -4.96 13.05 5.13
N ALA A 968 -5.22 13.53 6.35
CA ALA A 968 -6.41 13.17 7.12
C ALA A 968 -7.65 13.92 6.64
N ILE A 969 -8.08 13.65 5.42
CA ILE A 969 -9.21 14.31 4.78
C ILE A 969 -10.44 13.42 4.68
N GLY A 970 -11.58 14.05 4.39
CA GLY A 970 -12.86 13.39 4.25
C GLY A 970 -12.89 12.41 3.08
N ARG A 971 -13.76 11.42 3.17
CA ARG A 971 -14.04 10.45 2.12
C ARG A 971 -15.46 10.65 1.61
N ARG A 972 -15.64 10.46 0.31
CA ARG A 972 -16.97 10.42 -0.30
C ARG A 972 -16.99 9.43 -1.47
N ASP A 973 -18.12 8.81 -1.66
CA ASP A 973 -18.43 8.06 -2.88
C ASP A 973 -19.09 9.01 -3.89
N TYR A 974 -18.37 9.32 -4.96
CA TYR A 974 -18.84 10.26 -5.97
C TYR A 974 -18.56 9.80 -7.38
N TYR A 975 -19.30 8.75 -7.81
CA TYR A 975 -19.18 8.14 -9.13
C TYR A 975 -17.79 7.57 -9.45
N ASN A 976 -17.11 7.05 -8.45
CA ASN A 976 -15.89 6.29 -8.65
C ASN A 976 -16.21 4.87 -9.14
N MET A 977 -15.32 4.29 -9.94
CA MET A 977 -15.46 2.90 -10.36
C MET A 977 -15.34 1.98 -9.13
N PRO A 978 -16.37 1.18 -8.80
CA PRO A 978 -16.27 0.23 -7.69
C PRO A 978 -15.30 -0.91 -8.00
N PRO A 979 -14.71 -1.57 -6.96
CA PRO A 979 -13.85 -2.72 -7.14
C PRO A 979 -14.56 -3.83 -7.90
N VAL A 980 -13.89 -4.35 -8.93
CA VAL A 980 -14.42 -5.41 -9.80
C VAL A 980 -14.22 -6.80 -9.17
N ARG A 981 -15.05 -7.76 -9.56
CA ARG A 981 -14.76 -9.18 -9.36
C ARG A 981 -13.77 -9.62 -10.41
N THR A 982 -12.85 -10.48 -10.03
CA THR A 982 -11.86 -11.03 -10.94
C THR A 982 -11.89 -12.54 -10.87
N PHE A 983 -11.86 -13.19 -12.02
CA PHE A 983 -11.71 -14.63 -12.16
C PHE A 983 -10.44 -14.91 -12.94
N LEU A 984 -9.57 -15.76 -12.38
CA LEU A 984 -8.28 -16.10 -12.97
C LEU A 984 -8.07 -17.61 -12.97
N ALA A 985 -7.51 -18.12 -14.06
CA ALA A 985 -6.86 -19.42 -14.12
C ALA A 985 -5.35 -19.18 -14.26
N THR A 986 -4.56 -19.69 -13.31
CA THR A 986 -3.09 -19.51 -13.28
C THR A 986 -2.43 -20.86 -13.41
N PHE A 987 -1.59 -21.02 -14.42
CA PHE A 987 -0.71 -22.16 -14.60
C PHE A 987 0.71 -21.80 -14.20
N ARG A 988 1.32 -22.59 -13.35
CA ARG A 988 2.71 -22.45 -12.91
C ARG A 988 3.49 -23.70 -13.24
N MET A 989 4.74 -23.52 -13.63
CA MET A 989 5.64 -24.62 -13.95
C MET A 989 7.07 -24.27 -13.56
N GLY A 990 7.80 -25.22 -12.97
CA GLY A 990 9.22 -25.13 -12.61
C GLY A 990 10.03 -26.24 -13.29
N PHE A 991 11.23 -25.91 -13.78
CA PHE A 991 12.15 -26.81 -14.46
C PHE A 991 13.46 -27.03 -13.70
#